data_805eb0b4edd282844b42fae327f091b3
#
_entry.id   805eb0b4edd282844b42fae327f091b3
#
_cell.length_a   1.000
_cell.length_b   1.000
_cell.length_c   1.000
_cell.angle_alpha   90.00
_cell.angle_beta   90.00
_cell.angle_gamma   90.00
#
_symmetry.space_group_name_H-M   'P 1'
#
loop_
_entity.id
_entity.type
_entity.pdbx_description
1 polymer ?
#
loop_
_entity_poly.entity_id
_entity_poly.type
_entity_poly.pdbx_seq_one_letter_code
_entity_poly.pdbx_strand_id
1 'polypeptide(L)'
;MRKKKSYAGKSQSMFLVVLTGLLFAMLIGGCGSKQKETIPELEEPAASNASYQQVTYGNIGTTNVLLGTAVPKEYGQAYEANVTVTKILVEPGDTVEKGDVLAYADVDEASASRKAKQQELSHENTVYELNQKINQLQQENETENITSQIAVLQENSRYDTKLHEYRVQKLNEEIAALDDLIADGTLKANHSGEVVYTKSLTVSRNAGTGENVVVVADTEDLEIKLKDVTVQNYKYKDVPEKYMLQSGERVPVTEREYSTDELVLAKINNNYPNVLIEKPEGVELKAGELYPIYFEEKRAEHVLLVGNNSLYQEDGENYVYVGTGDDTREKRKVTTGVSDDHNTQIVEGLEEGEAVYYETMERMPSDYTEYMVERSDFQVENHGLKYGRADKNARVYLTEKEGVLVEIAVEKDAEVKKGDLLYIIDTGEGKAAITEAANAIETENTTCQKQQADYDAQLIELQNATDSVSDYDRQLITLQKEIAEADHSYTLQQLQAAYDTLSRGNDGTGKVSVYADADGQVSKITAWEGDTVEAGAEILKMKGETSDLLLVQMVSSKSVTVYTDDIAEVGEPVSITSGDTTYTGACVGFAAGSNNLDEGCLYTDENGAHYTFQTTSGYDTPAFYVRMKDEIVDDMGNGESVDFPYISMEDVIVLPAGMIYEEKDAMHPDKVSYFVWKIEGDHLVKQYVLLDDTLTGNGKVVLFGIESGDVLARE
;
A
#
# COMPACT_ATOMS: atom_id res chain seq x y z
N MET A 1 25.01 -25.82 35.51
CA MET A 1 25.99 -25.50 36.58
C MET A 1 27.05 -24.55 36.00
N ARG A 2 27.20 -23.40 36.54
CA ARG A 2 28.22 -22.36 36.62
C ARG A 2 27.67 -20.96 36.30
N LYS A 3 27.22 -20.35 37.33
CA LYS A 3 27.63 -19.12 38.04
C LYS A 3 27.69 -17.85 37.18
N LYS A 4 26.64 -17.05 37.35
CA LYS A 4 26.63 -15.59 37.14
C LYS A 4 27.61 -14.93 38.13
N LYS A 5 28.47 -14.02 37.64
CA LYS A 5 29.15 -13.03 38.49
C LYS A 5 28.56 -11.65 38.18
N SER A 6 27.98 -11.07 39.21
CA SER A 6 27.53 -9.70 39.30
C SER A 6 28.75 -8.75 39.41
N TYR A 7 28.71 -7.66 38.65
CA TYR A 7 29.49 -6.46 38.99
C TYR A 7 28.50 -5.31 39.20
N ALA A 8 28.18 -5.11 40.46
CA ALA A 8 27.59 -3.86 40.92
C ALA A 8 28.60 -3.22 41.89
N GLY A 9 28.84 -1.96 41.73
CA GLY A 9 29.48 -1.15 42.73
C GLY A 9 30.75 -0.44 42.28
N LYS A 10 30.60 0.82 41.81
CA LYS A 10 31.52 1.96 42.05
C LYS A 10 31.08 3.15 41.17
N SER A 11 30.01 3.83 41.52
CA SER A 11 29.68 5.14 40.94
C SER A 11 28.83 6.03 41.85
N GLN A 12 28.80 5.80 43.16
CA GLN A 12 28.04 6.66 44.09
C GLN A 12 28.88 7.51 45.05
N SER A 13 30.21 7.43 45.03
CA SER A 13 31.06 8.20 45.96
C SER A 13 31.63 9.51 45.37
N MET A 14 31.44 9.80 44.08
CA MET A 14 31.99 11.02 43.49
C MET A 14 30.96 12.17 43.35
N PHE A 15 29.65 11.89 43.50
CA PHE A 15 28.61 12.90 43.48
C PHE A 15 28.35 13.59 44.83
N LEU A 16 28.75 12.96 45.91
CA LEU A 16 28.53 13.52 47.27
C LEU A 16 29.60 14.53 47.70
N VAL A 17 30.79 14.49 47.10
CA VAL A 17 31.90 15.43 47.42
C VAL A 17 31.79 16.76 46.71
N VAL A 18 31.09 16.80 45.54
CA VAL A 18 30.86 18.07 44.82
C VAL A 18 29.68 18.85 45.40
N LEU A 19 28.70 18.19 46.00
CA LEU A 19 27.51 18.85 46.57
C LEU A 19 27.81 19.49 47.95
N THR A 20 28.80 18.97 48.71
CA THR A 20 29.23 19.57 50.00
C THR A 20 30.18 20.73 49.82
N GLY A 21 30.88 20.85 48.68
CA GLY A 21 31.76 21.97 48.37
C GLY A 21 31.01 23.25 47.96
N LEU A 22 29.83 23.11 47.35
CA LEU A 22 28.98 24.24 46.91
C LEU A 22 28.13 24.84 48.04
N LEU A 23 27.83 24.09 49.09
CA LEU A 23 27.09 24.60 50.25
C LEU A 23 27.96 25.39 51.26
N PHE A 24 29.30 25.27 51.22
CA PHE A 24 30.19 26.00 52.13
C PHE A 24 30.69 27.35 51.55
N ALA A 25 30.50 27.58 50.25
CA ALA A 25 30.90 28.84 49.61
C ALA A 25 29.81 29.92 49.69
N MET A 26 28.61 29.64 50.18
CA MET A 26 27.50 30.59 50.29
C MET A 26 27.31 31.17 51.72
N LEU A 27 28.22 30.90 52.64
CA LEU A 27 28.07 31.38 54.05
C LEU A 27 29.03 32.45 54.48
N ILE A 28 29.87 33.03 53.59
CA ILE A 28 30.72 34.15 53.94
C ILE A 28 30.61 35.25 52.93
N GLY A 29 29.62 36.12 53.07
CA GLY A 29 29.42 37.31 52.23
C GLY A 29 28.18 38.06 52.67
N GLY A 30 28.05 38.35 53.89
CA GLY A 30 27.00 39.22 54.37
C GLY A 30 27.55 40.58 54.72
N CYS A 31 27.09 41.62 54.03
CA CYS A 31 26.77 42.91 54.69
C CYS A 31 26.14 43.87 53.66
N GLY A 32 24.90 44.20 53.88
CA GLY A 32 24.44 45.57 53.79
C GLY A 32 23.92 46.08 52.44
N SER A 33 22.65 45.86 52.21
CA SER A 33 21.74 46.99 51.93
C SER A 33 20.31 46.45 51.97
N LYS A 34 19.44 47.03 52.73
CA LYS A 34 18.01 46.77 52.75
C LYS A 34 17.44 47.29 51.43
N GLN A 35 17.40 46.44 50.37
CA GLN A 35 16.45 46.56 49.31
C GLN A 35 15.13 46.01 49.85
N LYS A 36 14.11 46.83 49.89
CA LYS A 36 12.72 46.40 49.99
C LYS A 36 12.49 45.37 48.93
N GLU A 37 12.29 44.12 49.33
CA GLU A 37 11.63 43.14 48.47
C GLU A 37 10.25 43.71 48.18
N THR A 38 10.09 44.29 46.99
CA THR A 38 8.76 44.41 46.39
C THR A 38 8.36 42.96 46.12
N ILE A 39 7.43 42.44 46.89
CA ILE A 39 6.64 41.28 46.56
C ILE A 39 6.11 41.59 45.15
N PRO A 40 6.31 40.75 44.15
CA PRO A 40 5.62 40.93 42.86
C PRO A 40 4.14 41.05 43.21
N GLU A 41 3.56 42.16 42.83
CA GLU A 41 2.11 42.35 42.90
C GLU A 41 1.55 41.20 42.06
N LEU A 42 0.84 40.27 42.70
CA LEU A 42 0.08 39.27 41.97
C LEU A 42 -0.84 40.11 41.08
N GLU A 43 -0.64 40.02 39.77
CA GLU A 43 -1.60 40.59 38.83
C GLU A 43 -2.94 39.92 39.18
N GLU A 44 -3.95 40.73 39.39
CA GLU A 44 -5.32 40.23 39.57
C GLU A 44 -5.63 39.38 38.36
N PRO A 45 -6.10 38.11 38.51
CA PRO A 45 -6.53 37.34 37.37
C PRO A 45 -7.53 38.17 36.57
N ALA A 46 -7.34 38.23 35.25
CA ALA A 46 -8.24 38.97 34.37
C ALA A 46 -9.68 38.63 34.75
N ALA A 47 -10.48 39.65 35.05
CA ALA A 47 -11.88 39.45 35.45
C ALA A 47 -12.58 38.73 34.29
N SER A 48 -13.15 37.55 34.55
CA SER A 48 -13.96 36.85 33.56
C SER A 48 -15.30 37.57 33.44
N ASN A 49 -15.63 38.07 32.26
CA ASN A 49 -16.96 38.63 31.99
C ASN A 49 -17.93 37.56 31.52
N ALA A 50 -19.18 37.84 31.78
CA ALA A 50 -20.30 37.04 31.36
C ALA A 50 -20.72 37.44 29.93
N SER A 51 -20.44 36.61 28.97
CA SER A 51 -21.08 36.69 27.66
C SER A 51 -22.23 35.70 27.57
N TYR A 52 -23.22 36.03 26.78
CA TYR A 52 -24.43 35.20 26.63
C TYR A 52 -24.59 34.81 25.16
N GLN A 53 -24.82 33.52 24.95
CA GLN A 53 -25.23 32.97 23.67
C GLN A 53 -26.74 32.65 23.71
N GLN A 54 -27.44 32.94 22.63
CA GLN A 54 -28.86 32.53 22.52
C GLN A 54 -28.94 31.07 22.11
N VAL A 55 -29.79 30.33 22.79
CA VAL A 55 -30.17 28.97 22.42
C VAL A 55 -30.98 29.02 21.14
N THR A 56 -30.53 28.34 20.12
CA THR A 56 -31.16 28.30 18.79
C THR A 56 -31.30 26.89 18.28
N TYR A 57 -32.27 26.67 17.39
CA TYR A 57 -32.34 25.43 16.65
C TYR A 57 -31.29 25.39 15.56
N GLY A 58 -30.62 24.23 15.44
CA GLY A 58 -29.63 23.99 14.42
C GLY A 58 -29.43 22.50 14.14
N ASN A 59 -28.49 22.21 13.30
CA ASN A 59 -28.07 20.85 13.02
C ASN A 59 -26.76 20.58 13.74
N ILE A 60 -26.58 19.34 14.20
CA ILE A 60 -25.37 18.88 14.85
C ILE A 60 -24.81 17.71 14.07
N GLY A 61 -23.53 17.75 13.81
CA GLY A 61 -22.83 16.72 13.06
C GLY A 61 -21.37 16.64 13.46
N THR A 62 -20.70 15.61 13.00
CA THR A 62 -19.25 15.48 13.12
C THR A 62 -18.64 15.63 11.75
N THR A 63 -17.69 16.55 11.61
CA THR A 63 -16.90 16.69 10.42
C THR A 63 -15.60 15.90 10.59
N ASN A 64 -15.41 14.92 9.73
CA ASN A 64 -14.14 14.19 9.62
C ASN A 64 -13.41 14.67 8.38
N VAL A 65 -12.08 14.69 8.43
CA VAL A 65 -11.26 15.10 7.31
C VAL A 65 -10.26 14.00 6.99
N LEU A 66 -10.13 13.67 5.72
CA LEU A 66 -9.06 12.83 5.19
C LEU A 66 -8.25 13.62 4.18
N LEU A 67 -6.97 13.45 4.20
CA LEU A 67 -6.09 14.02 3.18
C LEU A 67 -6.00 13.07 1.99
N GLY A 68 -5.98 13.61 0.79
CA GLY A 68 -5.72 12.89 -0.43
C GLY A 68 -4.76 13.63 -1.32
N THR A 69 -3.93 12.90 -2.06
CA THR A 69 -2.95 13.45 -3.01
C THR A 69 -3.54 13.42 -4.41
N ALA A 70 -3.38 14.49 -5.17
CA ALA A 70 -3.76 14.52 -6.57
C ALA A 70 -2.79 13.68 -7.40
N VAL A 71 -3.33 12.69 -8.10
CA VAL A 71 -2.57 11.72 -8.91
C VAL A 71 -3.20 11.60 -10.29
N PRO A 72 -2.42 11.29 -11.35
CA PRO A 72 -2.96 10.99 -12.67
C PRO A 72 -3.87 9.77 -12.65
N LYS A 73 -4.84 9.73 -13.54
CA LYS A 73 -5.70 8.57 -13.74
C LYS A 73 -4.95 7.48 -14.48
N GLU A 74 -4.76 6.35 -13.81
CA GLU A 74 -3.91 5.26 -14.27
C GLU A 74 -4.67 4.10 -14.88
N TYR A 75 -4.07 3.47 -15.92
CA TYR A 75 -4.57 2.31 -16.62
C TYR A 75 -3.50 1.22 -16.70
N GLY A 76 -3.69 0.15 -15.96
CA GLY A 76 -2.79 -0.99 -15.96
C GLY A 76 -2.83 -1.74 -17.31
N GLN A 77 -1.65 -2.14 -17.77
CA GLN A 77 -1.46 -2.99 -18.95
C GLN A 77 -0.85 -4.30 -18.48
N ALA A 78 -1.61 -5.37 -18.55
CA ALA A 78 -1.26 -6.68 -18.07
C ALA A 78 -1.54 -7.75 -19.13
N TYR A 79 -0.84 -8.89 -19.03
CA TYR A 79 -1.22 -10.06 -19.80
C TYR A 79 -2.36 -10.82 -19.12
N GLU A 80 -3.21 -11.45 -19.90
CA GLU A 80 -4.32 -12.29 -19.41
C GLU A 80 -3.87 -13.70 -19.01
N ALA A 81 -2.59 -14.00 -19.13
CA ALA A 81 -1.97 -15.26 -18.73
C ALA A 81 -0.65 -15.00 -18.01
N ASN A 82 -0.17 -16.01 -17.26
CA ASN A 82 1.17 -15.98 -16.69
C ASN A 82 2.20 -16.03 -17.82
N VAL A 83 3.17 -15.11 -17.79
CA VAL A 83 4.16 -14.95 -18.85
C VAL A 83 5.55 -14.65 -18.30
N THR A 84 6.58 -14.97 -19.07
CA THR A 84 7.92 -14.40 -18.89
C THR A 84 8.10 -13.26 -19.89
N VAL A 85 8.22 -12.03 -19.40
CA VAL A 85 8.45 -10.82 -20.21
C VAL A 85 9.86 -10.82 -20.73
N THR A 86 10.02 -10.73 -22.05
CA THR A 86 11.36 -10.75 -22.69
C THR A 86 11.94 -9.37 -22.89
N LYS A 87 11.11 -8.39 -23.24
CA LYS A 87 11.51 -7.00 -23.48
C LYS A 87 10.35 -6.04 -23.23
N ILE A 88 10.63 -4.87 -22.65
CA ILE A 88 9.74 -3.72 -22.57
C ILE A 88 10.28 -2.65 -23.54
N LEU A 89 9.42 -2.10 -24.39
CA LEU A 89 9.79 -1.17 -25.45
C LEU A 89 9.72 0.29 -25.02
N VAL A 90 9.00 0.57 -23.95
CA VAL A 90 8.70 1.92 -23.45
C VAL A 90 9.37 2.15 -22.11
N GLU A 91 9.51 3.42 -21.72
CA GLU A 91 9.99 3.83 -20.40
C GLU A 91 9.07 4.91 -19.81
N PRO A 92 9.09 5.11 -18.48
CA PRO A 92 8.30 6.15 -17.85
C PRO A 92 8.52 7.52 -18.49
N GLY A 93 7.43 8.25 -18.75
CA GLY A 93 7.41 9.51 -19.47
C GLY A 93 7.29 9.38 -20.99
N ASP A 94 7.31 8.17 -21.58
CA ASP A 94 6.98 8.00 -23.00
C ASP A 94 5.50 8.19 -23.23
N THR A 95 5.14 8.89 -24.30
CA THR A 95 3.75 9.00 -24.76
C THR A 95 3.40 7.85 -25.67
N VAL A 96 2.29 7.18 -25.41
CA VAL A 96 1.79 6.05 -26.21
C VAL A 96 0.37 6.29 -26.69
N GLU A 97 0.04 5.74 -27.85
CA GLU A 97 -1.32 5.70 -28.36
C GLU A 97 -1.94 4.32 -28.11
N LYS A 98 -3.27 4.28 -27.98
CA LYS A 98 -3.99 3.01 -27.86
C LYS A 98 -3.67 2.08 -29.05
N GLY A 99 -3.16 0.88 -28.75
CA GLY A 99 -2.75 -0.13 -29.73
C GLY A 99 -1.23 -0.23 -29.92
N ASP A 100 -0.45 0.71 -29.39
CA ASP A 100 1.01 0.64 -29.45
C ASP A 100 1.53 -0.58 -28.69
N VAL A 101 2.60 -1.18 -29.23
CA VAL A 101 3.25 -2.34 -28.60
C VAL A 101 4.15 -1.87 -27.46
N LEU A 102 3.88 -2.34 -26.24
CA LEU A 102 4.58 -1.95 -25.04
C LEU A 102 5.65 -2.97 -24.62
N ALA A 103 5.36 -4.25 -24.75
CA ALA A 103 6.26 -5.31 -24.32
C ALA A 103 6.08 -6.59 -25.14
N TYR A 104 7.05 -7.49 -25.03
CA TYR A 104 7.04 -8.84 -25.59
C TYR A 104 7.16 -9.90 -24.48
N ALA A 105 6.40 -11.00 -24.63
CA ALA A 105 6.48 -12.18 -23.80
C ALA A 105 7.18 -13.36 -24.49
N ASP A 106 7.64 -14.34 -23.69
CA ASP A 106 8.15 -15.62 -24.18
C ASP A 106 6.97 -16.51 -24.58
N VAL A 107 6.86 -16.78 -25.87
CA VAL A 107 5.76 -17.61 -26.43
C VAL A 107 6.01 -19.12 -26.30
N ASP A 108 7.27 -19.56 -26.11
CA ASP A 108 7.59 -20.97 -25.95
C ASP A 108 7.07 -21.52 -24.60
N GLU A 109 7.19 -20.73 -23.54
CA GLU A 109 6.65 -21.06 -22.23
C GLU A 109 5.12 -21.04 -22.24
N ALA A 110 4.51 -20.07 -22.93
CA ALA A 110 3.06 -20.01 -23.12
C ALA A 110 2.53 -21.27 -23.84
N SER A 111 3.27 -21.77 -24.82
CA SER A 111 2.93 -23.00 -25.54
C SER A 111 2.93 -24.24 -24.65
N ALA A 112 3.90 -24.34 -23.74
CA ALA A 112 3.95 -25.42 -22.74
C ALA A 112 2.80 -25.34 -21.74
N SER A 113 2.51 -24.14 -21.23
CA SER A 113 1.39 -23.88 -20.32
C SER A 113 0.03 -24.17 -20.96
N ARG A 114 -0.16 -23.76 -22.22
CA ARG A 114 -1.36 -24.09 -22.99
C ARG A 114 -1.60 -25.61 -23.10
N LYS A 115 -0.54 -26.37 -23.38
CA LYS A 115 -0.62 -27.83 -23.44
C LYS A 115 -1.04 -28.43 -22.11
N ALA A 116 -0.47 -27.95 -20.99
CA ALA A 116 -0.84 -28.41 -19.66
C ALA A 116 -2.33 -28.11 -19.35
N LYS A 117 -2.81 -26.92 -19.67
CA LYS A 117 -4.23 -26.55 -19.49
C LYS A 117 -5.19 -27.36 -20.36
N GLN A 118 -4.78 -27.72 -21.57
CA GLN A 118 -5.57 -28.63 -22.41
C GLN A 118 -5.67 -30.03 -21.84
N GLN A 119 -4.59 -30.54 -21.22
CA GLN A 119 -4.60 -31.82 -20.53
C GLN A 119 -5.51 -31.79 -19.29
N GLU A 120 -5.45 -30.69 -18.50
CA GLU A 120 -6.33 -30.48 -17.34
C GLU A 120 -7.80 -30.43 -17.77
N LEU A 121 -8.15 -29.73 -18.83
CA LEU A 121 -9.51 -29.67 -19.39
C LEU A 121 -10.01 -31.06 -19.85
N SER A 122 -9.14 -31.80 -20.50
CA SER A 122 -9.52 -33.18 -20.96
C SER A 122 -9.78 -34.11 -19.76
N HIS A 123 -8.96 -34.05 -18.72
CA HIS A 123 -9.13 -34.79 -17.49
C HIS A 123 -10.41 -34.40 -16.75
N GLU A 124 -10.66 -33.08 -16.54
CA GLU A 124 -11.87 -32.57 -15.88
C GLU A 124 -13.16 -33.07 -16.58
N ASN A 125 -13.19 -32.99 -17.92
CA ASN A 125 -14.33 -33.49 -18.71
C ASN A 125 -14.52 -35.01 -18.54
N THR A 126 -13.44 -35.77 -18.59
CA THR A 126 -13.51 -37.25 -18.47
C THR A 126 -14.02 -37.67 -17.09
N VAL A 127 -13.44 -37.10 -16.03
CA VAL A 127 -13.85 -37.40 -14.65
C VAL A 127 -15.28 -36.97 -14.37
N TYR A 128 -15.68 -35.79 -14.88
CA TYR A 128 -17.06 -35.33 -14.78
C TYR A 128 -18.06 -36.30 -15.44
N GLU A 129 -17.81 -36.73 -16.70
CA GLU A 129 -18.68 -37.66 -17.40
C GLU A 129 -18.83 -39.02 -16.65
N LEU A 130 -17.73 -39.52 -16.09
CA LEU A 130 -17.76 -40.75 -15.32
C LEU A 130 -18.54 -40.61 -14.00
N ASN A 131 -18.35 -39.46 -13.30
CA ASN A 131 -19.12 -39.17 -12.09
C ASN A 131 -20.61 -38.96 -12.38
N GLN A 132 -21.00 -38.43 -13.52
CA GLN A 132 -22.42 -38.35 -13.94
C GLN A 132 -23.02 -39.74 -14.17
N LYS A 133 -22.26 -40.68 -14.76
CA LYS A 133 -22.70 -42.07 -14.91
C LYS A 133 -22.86 -42.76 -13.55
N ILE A 134 -21.96 -42.52 -12.59
CA ILE A 134 -22.09 -43.02 -11.22
C ILE A 134 -23.34 -42.47 -10.54
N ASN A 135 -23.56 -41.14 -10.63
CA ASN A 135 -24.74 -40.48 -10.06
C ASN A 135 -26.04 -41.05 -10.65
N GLN A 136 -26.05 -41.30 -11.95
CA GLN A 136 -27.21 -41.92 -12.63
C GLN A 136 -27.43 -43.36 -12.14
N LEU A 137 -26.38 -44.18 -12.09
CA LEU A 137 -26.43 -45.55 -11.59
C LEU A 137 -26.92 -45.62 -10.14
N GLN A 138 -26.48 -44.71 -9.27
CA GLN A 138 -26.96 -44.60 -7.89
C GLN A 138 -28.45 -44.24 -7.81
N GLN A 139 -28.91 -43.29 -8.64
CA GLN A 139 -30.32 -42.92 -8.70
C GLN A 139 -31.22 -44.09 -9.18
N GLU A 140 -30.75 -44.88 -10.15
CA GLU A 140 -31.48 -46.09 -10.66
C GLU A 140 -31.56 -47.19 -9.61
N ASN A 141 -30.54 -47.37 -8.78
CA ASN A 141 -30.49 -48.40 -7.73
C ASN A 141 -31.38 -48.06 -6.51
N GLU A 142 -31.64 -46.79 -6.24
CA GLU A 142 -32.42 -46.33 -5.07
C GLU A 142 -33.94 -46.32 -5.30
N THR A 143 -34.48 -46.93 -6.39
CA THR A 143 -35.88 -46.83 -6.79
C THR A 143 -36.91 -47.44 -5.83
N GLU A 144 -36.52 -48.08 -4.72
CA GLU A 144 -37.48 -48.68 -3.80
C GLU A 144 -37.74 -47.94 -2.48
N ASN A 145 -36.93 -46.96 -2.07
CA ASN A 145 -37.15 -46.48 -0.70
C ASN A 145 -36.77 -45.06 -0.40
N ILE A 146 -36.84 -44.04 -0.95
CA ILE A 146 -36.73 -42.73 -0.29
C ILE A 146 -36.61 -41.58 -1.30
N THR A 147 -37.76 -41.01 -1.65
CA THR A 147 -37.88 -39.75 -2.45
C THR A 147 -36.95 -38.62 -1.95
N SER A 148 -36.59 -38.60 -0.67
CA SER A 148 -35.69 -37.58 -0.10
C SER A 148 -34.22 -37.82 -0.44
N GLN A 149 -33.75 -39.06 -0.54
CA GLN A 149 -32.35 -39.35 -0.91
C GLN A 149 -32.11 -39.08 -2.39
N ILE A 150 -33.06 -39.44 -3.25
CA ILE A 150 -33.02 -39.14 -4.68
C ILE A 150 -33.00 -37.65 -4.91
N ALA A 151 -33.77 -36.84 -4.15
CA ALA A 151 -33.76 -35.38 -4.25
C ALA A 151 -32.41 -34.81 -3.86
N VAL A 152 -31.73 -35.33 -2.84
CA VAL A 152 -30.37 -34.92 -2.43
C VAL A 152 -29.35 -35.24 -3.52
N LEU A 153 -29.40 -36.45 -4.09
CA LEU A 153 -28.52 -36.90 -5.19
C LEU A 153 -28.68 -36.01 -6.42
N GLN A 154 -29.94 -35.64 -6.76
CA GLN A 154 -30.25 -34.77 -7.88
C GLN A 154 -29.72 -33.34 -7.64
N GLU A 155 -29.84 -32.80 -6.43
CA GLU A 155 -29.34 -31.46 -6.11
C GLU A 155 -27.80 -31.44 -6.07
N ASN A 156 -27.16 -32.47 -5.55
CA ASN A 156 -25.70 -32.65 -5.61
C ASN A 156 -25.22 -32.67 -7.06
N SER A 157 -25.85 -33.53 -7.91
CA SER A 157 -25.53 -33.63 -9.33
C SER A 157 -25.70 -32.28 -10.05
N ARG A 158 -26.72 -31.50 -9.70
CA ARG A 158 -26.93 -30.18 -10.25
C ARG A 158 -25.85 -29.19 -9.81
N TYR A 159 -25.41 -29.27 -8.54
CA TYR A 159 -24.30 -28.48 -8.04
C TYR A 159 -22.99 -28.87 -8.74
N ASP A 160 -22.69 -30.15 -8.85
CA ASP A 160 -21.51 -30.64 -9.55
C ASP A 160 -21.48 -30.22 -11.02
N THR A 161 -22.64 -30.24 -11.69
CA THR A 161 -22.76 -29.73 -13.07
C THR A 161 -22.38 -28.27 -13.18
N LYS A 162 -22.90 -27.43 -12.28
CA LYS A 162 -22.55 -25.98 -12.31
C LYS A 162 -21.09 -25.74 -11.99
N LEU A 163 -20.51 -26.49 -11.05
CA LEU A 163 -19.11 -26.40 -10.72
C LEU A 163 -18.23 -26.82 -11.88
N HIS A 164 -18.59 -27.88 -12.56
CA HIS A 164 -17.91 -28.35 -13.76
C HIS A 164 -18.00 -27.32 -14.90
N GLU A 165 -19.20 -26.79 -15.19
CA GLU A 165 -19.40 -25.73 -16.19
C GLU A 165 -18.49 -24.53 -15.90
N TYR A 166 -18.42 -24.10 -14.64
CA TYR A 166 -17.55 -23.00 -14.23
C TYR A 166 -16.06 -23.32 -14.43
N ARG A 167 -15.60 -24.53 -14.05
CA ARG A 167 -14.20 -24.96 -14.24
C ARG A 167 -13.83 -25.04 -15.71
N VAL A 168 -14.68 -25.62 -16.52
CA VAL A 168 -14.49 -25.73 -17.97
C VAL A 168 -14.46 -24.33 -18.62
N GLN A 169 -15.36 -23.43 -18.21
CA GLN A 169 -15.34 -22.06 -18.70
C GLN A 169 -14.00 -21.39 -18.36
N LYS A 170 -13.55 -21.47 -17.11
CA LYS A 170 -12.27 -20.94 -16.65
C LYS A 170 -11.10 -21.48 -17.46
N LEU A 171 -11.00 -22.80 -17.62
CA LEU A 171 -9.91 -23.43 -18.39
C LEU A 171 -9.93 -23.01 -19.87
N ASN A 172 -11.11 -22.84 -20.46
CA ASN A 172 -11.22 -22.35 -21.83
C ASN A 172 -10.80 -20.87 -21.95
N GLU A 173 -11.13 -20.02 -20.98
CA GLU A 173 -10.68 -18.64 -20.92
C GLU A 173 -9.14 -18.57 -20.81
N GLU A 174 -8.55 -19.36 -19.92
CA GLU A 174 -7.09 -19.45 -19.77
C GLU A 174 -6.40 -19.99 -21.05
N ILE A 175 -6.97 -20.98 -21.72
CA ILE A 175 -6.45 -21.52 -22.98
C ILE A 175 -6.55 -20.45 -24.09
N ALA A 176 -7.66 -19.71 -24.19
CA ALA A 176 -7.85 -18.67 -25.18
C ALA A 176 -6.84 -17.52 -24.98
N ALA A 177 -6.61 -17.10 -23.74
CA ALA A 177 -5.60 -16.09 -23.41
C ALA A 177 -4.18 -16.54 -23.80
N LEU A 178 -3.86 -17.83 -23.59
CA LEU A 178 -2.58 -18.40 -24.04
C LEU A 178 -2.50 -18.53 -25.58
N ASP A 179 -3.61 -18.81 -26.28
CA ASP A 179 -3.64 -18.85 -27.74
C ASP A 179 -3.38 -17.46 -28.35
N ASP A 180 -4.00 -16.40 -27.79
CA ASP A 180 -3.78 -15.03 -28.21
C ASP A 180 -2.33 -14.59 -27.95
N LEU A 181 -1.78 -14.96 -26.81
CA LEU A 181 -0.37 -14.71 -26.47
C LEU A 181 0.59 -15.42 -27.41
N ILE A 182 0.35 -16.68 -27.77
CA ILE A 182 1.18 -17.45 -28.70
C ILE A 182 1.12 -16.86 -30.10
N ALA A 183 -0.03 -16.31 -30.49
CA ALA A 183 -0.21 -15.72 -31.83
C ALA A 183 0.57 -14.41 -32.01
N ASP A 184 0.69 -13.57 -31.00
CA ASP A 184 1.28 -12.23 -31.10
C ASP A 184 2.43 -12.00 -30.11
N GLY A 185 2.33 -12.54 -28.87
CA GLY A 185 3.35 -12.36 -27.81
C GLY A 185 3.52 -10.93 -27.33
N THR A 186 2.67 -10.00 -27.80
CA THR A 186 2.80 -8.56 -27.53
C THR A 186 1.79 -8.09 -26.49
N LEU A 187 2.25 -7.21 -25.60
CA LEU A 187 1.39 -6.40 -24.78
C LEU A 187 1.15 -5.07 -25.49
N LYS A 188 -0.11 -4.69 -25.67
CA LYS A 188 -0.50 -3.43 -26.34
C LYS A 188 -1.19 -2.49 -25.39
N ALA A 189 -1.01 -1.19 -25.60
CA ALA A 189 -1.69 -0.15 -24.84
C ALA A 189 -3.21 -0.23 -25.06
N ASN A 190 -3.97 -0.33 -23.99
CA ASN A 190 -5.44 -0.29 -24.03
C ASN A 190 -6.00 1.14 -23.95
N HIS A 191 -5.17 2.11 -23.52
CA HIS A 191 -5.44 3.54 -23.47
C HIS A 191 -4.25 4.32 -24.04
N SER A 192 -4.51 5.52 -24.54
CA SER A 192 -3.47 6.49 -24.87
C SER A 192 -3.12 7.29 -23.61
N GLY A 193 -1.88 7.74 -23.49
CA GLY A 193 -1.41 8.52 -22.35
C GLY A 193 0.10 8.48 -22.20
N GLU A 194 0.58 8.82 -21.04
CA GLU A 194 2.00 8.78 -20.67
C GLU A 194 2.30 7.51 -19.85
N VAL A 195 3.39 6.83 -20.16
CA VAL A 195 3.82 5.67 -19.38
C VAL A 195 4.35 6.15 -18.04
N VAL A 196 3.78 5.67 -16.93
CA VAL A 196 4.17 6.07 -15.57
C VAL A 196 4.86 4.96 -14.79
N TYR A 197 4.75 3.73 -15.25
CA TYR A 197 5.38 2.59 -14.62
C TYR A 197 5.76 1.54 -15.66
N THR A 198 6.91 0.92 -15.47
CA THR A 198 7.32 -0.29 -16.17
C THR A 198 7.90 -1.29 -15.18
N LYS A 199 7.51 -2.56 -15.34
CA LYS A 199 8.03 -3.66 -14.52
C LYS A 199 9.54 -3.77 -14.70
N SER A 200 10.27 -3.89 -13.56
CA SER A 200 11.72 -4.12 -13.62
C SER A 200 12.05 -5.56 -13.99
N LEU A 201 12.60 -5.75 -15.18
CA LEU A 201 13.06 -7.07 -15.66
C LEU A 201 14.33 -7.56 -14.93
N THR A 202 14.99 -6.70 -14.16
CA THR A 202 16.13 -7.07 -13.30
C THR A 202 15.67 -7.71 -11.98
N VAL A 203 14.45 -7.39 -11.52
CA VAL A 203 13.87 -7.94 -10.29
C VAL A 203 13.13 -9.24 -10.58
N SER A 204 12.23 -9.21 -11.56
CA SER A 204 11.49 -10.39 -12.01
C SER A 204 11.03 -10.20 -13.44
N ARG A 205 11.23 -11.24 -14.25
CA ARG A 205 10.73 -11.29 -15.63
C ARG A 205 9.36 -11.95 -15.71
N ASN A 206 8.96 -12.67 -14.65
CA ASN A 206 7.67 -13.33 -14.62
C ASN A 206 6.59 -12.31 -14.26
N ALA A 207 5.53 -12.28 -15.03
CA ALA A 207 4.32 -11.51 -14.74
C ALA A 207 3.14 -12.47 -14.61
N GLY A 208 2.44 -12.37 -13.49
CA GLY A 208 1.20 -13.10 -13.24
C GLY A 208 0.03 -12.58 -14.08
N THR A 209 -1.01 -13.38 -14.20
CA THR A 209 -2.25 -12.96 -14.85
C THR A 209 -2.81 -11.69 -14.18
N GLY A 210 -3.00 -10.62 -14.94
CA GLY A 210 -3.50 -9.34 -14.45
C GLY A 210 -2.47 -8.50 -13.67
N GLU A 211 -1.21 -8.95 -13.59
CA GLU A 211 -0.12 -8.14 -13.01
C GLU A 211 0.33 -7.06 -13.99
N ASN A 212 0.36 -5.81 -13.54
CA ASN A 212 0.76 -4.68 -14.38
C ASN A 212 2.22 -4.82 -14.82
N VAL A 213 2.44 -4.88 -16.13
CA VAL A 213 3.76 -4.83 -16.77
C VAL A 213 4.12 -3.39 -17.14
N VAL A 214 3.12 -2.64 -17.59
CA VAL A 214 3.22 -1.20 -17.90
C VAL A 214 1.98 -0.53 -17.32
N VAL A 215 2.11 0.69 -16.80
CA VAL A 215 0.96 1.53 -16.45
C VAL A 215 1.04 2.78 -17.30
N VAL A 216 -0.08 3.09 -17.94
CA VAL A 216 -0.28 4.30 -18.74
C VAL A 216 -1.21 5.22 -17.98
N ALA A 217 -0.89 6.49 -17.85
CA ALA A 217 -1.70 7.47 -17.15
C ALA A 217 -2.10 8.61 -18.07
N ASP A 218 -3.28 9.18 -17.79
CA ASP A 218 -3.68 10.47 -18.34
C ASP A 218 -3.23 11.57 -17.39
N THR A 219 -2.08 12.17 -17.68
CA THR A 219 -1.46 13.21 -16.82
C THR A 219 -2.22 14.54 -16.83
N GLU A 220 -3.20 14.71 -17.74
CA GLU A 220 -4.09 15.87 -17.78
C GLU A 220 -5.38 15.63 -16.98
N ASP A 221 -5.77 14.36 -16.75
CA ASP A 221 -6.94 13.97 -15.96
C ASP A 221 -6.50 13.43 -14.59
N LEU A 222 -6.54 14.30 -13.56
CA LEU A 222 -6.14 13.98 -12.21
C LEU A 222 -7.35 13.54 -11.38
N GLU A 223 -7.10 12.66 -10.42
CA GLU A 223 -8.03 12.27 -9.35
C GLU A 223 -7.32 12.36 -7.99
N ILE A 224 -8.07 12.36 -6.88
CA ILE A 224 -7.49 12.48 -5.56
C ILE A 224 -7.46 11.12 -4.89
N LYS A 225 -6.27 10.61 -4.61
CA LYS A 225 -6.03 9.35 -3.90
C LYS A 225 -6.00 9.60 -2.39
N LEU A 226 -6.99 9.08 -1.65
CA LEU A 226 -7.03 9.22 -0.19
C LEU A 226 -5.85 8.50 0.46
N LYS A 227 -5.13 9.21 1.32
CA LYS A 227 -3.93 8.69 1.99
C LYS A 227 -4.31 7.59 2.98
N ASP A 228 -3.66 6.42 2.89
CA ASP A 228 -3.84 5.25 3.77
C ASP A 228 -5.28 4.70 3.83
N VAL A 229 -6.13 5.03 2.85
CA VAL A 229 -7.53 4.62 2.80
C VAL A 229 -7.78 3.74 1.58
N THR A 230 -8.02 2.46 1.84
CA THR A 230 -8.43 1.50 0.82
C THR A 230 -9.93 1.25 0.88
N VAL A 231 -10.50 0.71 -0.19
CA VAL A 231 -11.94 0.35 -0.22
C VAL A 231 -12.32 -0.63 0.90
N GLN A 232 -11.37 -1.35 1.49
CA GLN A 232 -11.59 -2.29 2.59
C GLN A 232 -11.76 -1.60 3.94
N ASN A 233 -10.97 -0.55 4.22
CA ASN A 233 -10.96 0.15 5.51
C ASN A 233 -11.77 1.46 5.48
N TYR A 234 -12.34 1.83 4.33
CA TYR A 234 -13.08 3.06 4.15
C TYR A 234 -14.40 3.09 4.93
N LYS A 235 -14.49 4.02 5.87
CA LYS A 235 -15.62 4.12 6.80
C LYS A 235 -16.71 5.12 6.38
N TYR A 236 -16.39 6.02 5.44
CA TYR A 236 -17.24 7.16 5.09
C TYR A 236 -18.06 6.95 3.82
N LYS A 237 -18.17 5.72 3.31
CA LYS A 237 -18.91 5.39 2.08
C LYS A 237 -20.36 5.89 2.11
N ASP A 238 -21.02 5.70 3.24
CA ASP A 238 -22.46 6.01 3.42
C ASP A 238 -22.69 7.42 3.98
N VAL A 239 -21.67 8.24 4.15
CA VAL A 239 -21.79 9.63 4.60
C VAL A 239 -22.43 10.46 3.50
N PRO A 240 -23.55 11.18 3.76
CA PRO A 240 -24.32 11.84 2.72
C PRO A 240 -23.68 13.11 2.17
N GLU A 241 -22.89 13.82 2.96
CA GLU A 241 -22.23 15.07 2.58
C GLU A 241 -20.72 14.87 2.55
N LYS A 242 -20.14 14.97 1.33
CA LYS A 242 -18.72 14.88 1.07
C LYS A 242 -18.32 16.06 0.21
N TYR A 243 -17.31 16.80 0.62
CA TYR A 243 -16.87 17.99 -0.10
C TYR A 243 -15.41 18.29 0.13
N MET A 244 -14.86 19.13 -0.70
CA MET A 244 -13.58 19.82 -0.49
C MET A 244 -13.83 21.34 -0.42
N LEU A 245 -12.85 22.08 0.05
CA LEU A 245 -12.92 23.54 0.04
C LEU A 245 -12.07 24.08 -1.11
N GLN A 246 -12.64 25.01 -1.88
CA GLN A 246 -11.93 25.81 -2.87
C GLN A 246 -12.21 27.28 -2.59
N SER A 247 -11.16 28.03 -2.28
CA SER A 247 -11.29 29.44 -1.86
C SER A 247 -12.32 29.64 -0.74
N GLY A 248 -12.45 28.67 0.17
CA GLY A 248 -13.39 28.69 1.28
C GLY A 248 -14.82 28.22 0.94
N GLU A 249 -15.15 27.98 -0.33
CA GLU A 249 -16.45 27.45 -0.74
C GLU A 249 -16.46 25.92 -0.81
N ARG A 250 -17.58 25.31 -0.42
CA ARG A 250 -17.77 23.85 -0.46
C ARG A 250 -18.02 23.37 -1.88
N VAL A 251 -17.17 22.48 -2.38
CA VAL A 251 -17.33 21.79 -3.66
C VAL A 251 -17.63 20.34 -3.40
N PRO A 252 -18.80 19.80 -3.82
CA PRO A 252 -19.13 18.40 -3.60
C PRO A 252 -18.15 17.48 -4.33
N VAL A 253 -17.82 16.33 -3.71
CA VAL A 253 -16.94 15.32 -4.26
C VAL A 253 -17.64 13.97 -4.39
N THR A 254 -17.18 13.15 -5.33
CA THR A 254 -17.72 11.81 -5.59
C THR A 254 -16.56 10.81 -5.61
N GLU A 255 -16.75 9.66 -4.95
CA GLU A 255 -15.79 8.57 -5.04
C GLU A 255 -15.90 7.86 -6.40
N ARG A 256 -14.75 7.44 -6.92
CA ARG A 256 -14.68 6.55 -8.07
C ARG A 256 -15.26 5.18 -7.69
N GLU A 257 -16.14 4.66 -8.53
CA GLU A 257 -16.67 3.31 -8.37
C GLU A 257 -15.72 2.26 -8.96
N TYR A 258 -15.50 1.19 -8.22
CA TYR A 258 -14.77 0.01 -8.67
C TYR A 258 -15.74 -1.07 -9.14
N SER A 259 -15.41 -1.74 -10.24
CA SER A 259 -16.19 -2.87 -10.75
C SER A 259 -16.15 -4.05 -9.76
N THR A 260 -17.15 -4.94 -9.88
CA THR A 260 -17.18 -6.17 -9.05
C THR A 260 -15.96 -7.03 -9.30
N ASP A 261 -15.46 -7.09 -10.52
CA ASP A 261 -14.31 -7.92 -10.91
C ASP A 261 -13.01 -7.38 -10.30
N GLU A 262 -12.80 -6.05 -10.32
CA GLU A 262 -11.66 -5.42 -9.63
C GLU A 262 -11.66 -5.73 -8.13
N LEU A 263 -12.81 -5.63 -7.47
CA LEU A 263 -12.94 -5.91 -6.03
C LEU A 263 -12.74 -7.40 -5.70
N VAL A 264 -13.18 -8.31 -6.59
CA VAL A 264 -12.96 -9.75 -6.42
C VAL A 264 -11.47 -10.08 -6.56
N LEU A 265 -10.80 -9.55 -7.58
CA LEU A 265 -9.35 -9.72 -7.76
C LEU A 265 -8.56 -9.15 -6.59
N ALA A 266 -8.93 -7.95 -6.13
CA ALA A 266 -8.34 -7.33 -4.97
C ALA A 266 -8.44 -8.21 -3.71
N LYS A 267 -9.61 -8.83 -3.51
CA LYS A 267 -9.84 -9.75 -2.40
C LYS A 267 -9.03 -11.03 -2.52
N ILE A 268 -8.93 -11.61 -3.72
CA ILE A 268 -8.15 -12.84 -3.97
C ILE A 268 -6.67 -12.58 -3.68
N ASN A 269 -6.15 -11.46 -4.15
CA ASN A 269 -4.75 -11.08 -4.01
C ASN A 269 -4.43 -10.42 -2.67
N ASN A 270 -5.44 -10.18 -1.82
CA ASN A 270 -5.34 -9.40 -0.57
C ASN A 270 -4.67 -8.03 -0.78
N ASN A 271 -4.92 -7.43 -1.93
CA ASN A 271 -4.42 -6.12 -2.32
C ASN A 271 -5.59 -5.23 -2.74
N TYR A 272 -6.12 -4.46 -1.80
CA TYR A 272 -7.28 -3.60 -2.03
C TYR A 272 -6.84 -2.23 -2.57
N PRO A 273 -7.52 -1.71 -3.62
CA PRO A 273 -7.21 -0.40 -4.16
C PRO A 273 -7.53 0.71 -3.15
N ASN A 274 -6.82 1.83 -3.29
CA ASN A 274 -7.09 3.04 -2.54
C ASN A 274 -8.46 3.63 -2.93
N VAL A 275 -9.07 4.39 -2.02
CA VAL A 275 -10.25 5.18 -2.37
C VAL A 275 -9.79 6.39 -3.17
N LEU A 276 -10.39 6.54 -4.34
CA LEU A 276 -10.13 7.63 -5.28
C LEU A 276 -11.35 8.56 -5.33
N ILE A 277 -11.10 9.85 -5.32
CA ILE A 277 -12.12 10.89 -5.48
C ILE A 277 -11.98 11.44 -6.90
N GLU A 278 -13.05 11.40 -7.66
CA GLU A 278 -13.09 11.97 -9.00
C GLU A 278 -12.85 13.48 -8.96
N LYS A 279 -12.16 14.01 -9.96
CA LYS A 279 -11.93 15.45 -10.10
C LYS A 279 -13.27 16.20 -10.10
N PRO A 280 -13.53 17.09 -9.13
CA PRO A 280 -14.78 17.84 -9.11
C PRO A 280 -14.85 18.83 -10.28
N GLU A 281 -16.08 19.10 -10.75
CA GLU A 281 -16.30 20.03 -11.84
C GLU A 281 -15.84 21.46 -11.48
N GLY A 282 -15.02 22.06 -12.33
CA GLY A 282 -14.51 23.41 -12.14
C GLY A 282 -13.32 23.55 -11.20
N VAL A 283 -12.81 22.44 -10.66
CA VAL A 283 -11.60 22.41 -9.85
C VAL A 283 -10.40 22.07 -10.72
N GLU A 284 -9.31 22.81 -10.58
CA GLU A 284 -8.01 22.45 -11.14
C GLU A 284 -7.17 21.81 -10.03
N LEU A 285 -6.79 20.53 -10.25
CA LEU A 285 -5.90 19.80 -9.38
C LEU A 285 -4.46 19.94 -9.88
N LYS A 286 -3.50 19.93 -8.96
CA LYS A 286 -2.07 19.89 -9.27
C LYS A 286 -1.48 18.59 -8.75
N ALA A 287 -0.75 17.89 -9.61
CA ALA A 287 -0.14 16.61 -9.26
C ALA A 287 0.79 16.75 -8.04
N GLY A 288 0.70 15.82 -7.11
CA GLY A 288 1.45 15.80 -5.86
C GLY A 288 0.87 16.66 -4.73
N GLU A 289 -0.07 17.56 -5.01
CA GLU A 289 -0.69 18.37 -3.97
C GLU A 289 -1.69 17.60 -3.12
N LEU A 290 -1.72 17.94 -1.82
CA LEU A 290 -2.65 17.40 -0.85
C LEU A 290 -3.92 18.24 -0.77
N TYR A 291 -5.04 17.55 -0.81
CA TYR A 291 -6.37 18.13 -0.71
C TYR A 291 -7.14 17.53 0.47
N PRO A 292 -7.60 18.37 1.43
CA PRO A 292 -8.50 17.92 2.49
C PRO A 292 -9.86 17.57 1.93
N ILE A 293 -10.36 16.37 2.22
CA ILE A 293 -11.70 15.92 1.89
C ILE A 293 -12.51 15.79 3.17
N TYR A 294 -13.63 16.47 3.21
CA TYR A 294 -14.50 16.61 4.37
C TYR A 294 -15.70 15.65 4.27
N PHE A 295 -15.97 14.98 5.36
CA PHE A 295 -17.08 14.03 5.51
C PHE A 295 -17.97 14.49 6.66
N GLU A 296 -19.17 15.00 6.34
CA GLU A 296 -20.08 15.54 7.34
C GLU A 296 -21.18 14.54 7.66
N GLU A 297 -21.13 13.99 8.87
CA GLU A 297 -22.19 13.14 9.42
C GLU A 297 -23.17 13.97 10.20
N LYS A 298 -24.41 14.06 9.71
CA LYS A 298 -25.51 14.66 10.46
C LYS A 298 -25.99 13.70 11.54
N ARG A 299 -25.79 14.07 12.81
CA ARG A 299 -26.22 13.27 13.95
C ARG A 299 -27.60 13.64 14.44
N ALA A 300 -27.99 14.89 14.35
CA ALA A 300 -29.32 15.38 14.62
C ALA A 300 -29.63 16.66 13.83
N GLU A 301 -30.85 16.78 13.35
CA GLU A 301 -31.32 17.96 12.62
C GLU A 301 -32.43 18.67 13.44
N HIS A 302 -32.43 20.00 13.34
CA HIS A 302 -33.41 20.87 13.97
C HIS A 302 -33.56 20.59 15.48
N VAL A 303 -32.46 20.60 16.21
CA VAL A 303 -32.37 20.40 17.66
C VAL A 303 -31.91 21.68 18.36
N LEU A 304 -32.27 21.85 19.63
CA LEU A 304 -31.76 22.98 20.42
C LEU A 304 -30.27 22.80 20.69
N LEU A 305 -29.50 23.83 20.41
CA LEU A 305 -28.04 23.83 20.53
C LEU A 305 -27.55 24.84 21.55
N VAL A 306 -26.53 24.44 22.29
CA VAL A 306 -25.69 25.36 23.08
C VAL A 306 -24.21 25.07 22.76
N GLY A 307 -23.37 26.10 22.76
CA GLY A 307 -21.93 25.94 22.61
C GLY A 307 -21.36 25.09 23.76
N ASN A 308 -20.37 24.25 23.46
CA ASN A 308 -19.72 23.40 24.44
C ASN A 308 -19.09 24.21 25.59
N ASN A 309 -18.68 25.45 25.34
CA ASN A 309 -18.16 26.40 26.33
C ASN A 309 -19.23 26.92 27.33
N SER A 310 -20.53 26.66 27.08
CA SER A 310 -21.63 27.03 27.95
C SER A 310 -22.08 25.90 28.87
N LEU A 311 -21.53 24.68 28.71
CA LEU A 311 -21.86 23.50 29.47
C LEU A 311 -20.88 23.31 30.63
N TYR A 312 -21.44 23.12 31.81
CA TYR A 312 -20.70 22.82 33.04
C TYR A 312 -21.12 21.47 33.58
N GLN A 313 -20.16 20.71 34.07
CA GLN A 313 -20.42 19.40 34.67
C GLN A 313 -20.06 19.40 36.16
N GLU A 314 -20.98 18.94 36.98
CA GLU A 314 -20.78 18.80 38.41
C GLU A 314 -21.47 17.51 38.88
N ASP A 315 -20.74 16.67 39.61
CA ASP A 315 -21.22 15.37 40.11
C ASP A 315 -21.81 14.43 39.02
N GLY A 316 -21.33 14.55 37.77
CA GLY A 316 -21.79 13.75 36.64
C GLY A 316 -23.10 14.25 36.01
N GLU A 317 -23.60 15.42 36.40
CA GLU A 317 -24.75 16.09 35.81
C GLU A 317 -24.33 17.34 35.03
N ASN A 318 -25.06 17.61 33.92
CA ASN A 318 -24.78 18.76 33.07
C ASN A 318 -25.66 19.95 33.46
N TYR A 319 -25.06 21.14 33.50
CA TYR A 319 -25.68 22.39 33.87
C TYR A 319 -25.31 23.49 32.89
N VAL A 320 -26.17 24.47 32.80
CA VAL A 320 -25.93 25.76 32.15
C VAL A 320 -26.30 26.89 33.10
N TYR A 321 -25.79 28.09 32.85
CA TYR A 321 -26.24 29.29 33.55
C TYR A 321 -27.08 30.13 32.59
N VAL A 322 -28.36 30.28 32.89
CA VAL A 322 -29.33 31.05 32.10
C VAL A 322 -29.38 32.48 32.62
N GLY A 323 -29.27 33.44 31.72
CA GLY A 323 -29.39 34.85 32.06
C GLY A 323 -30.86 35.21 32.43
N THR A 324 -31.05 35.80 33.60
CA THR A 324 -32.39 36.19 34.10
C THR A 324 -32.66 37.69 34.03
N GLY A 325 -31.76 38.47 33.41
CA GLY A 325 -31.75 39.92 33.36
C GLY A 325 -30.99 40.56 34.53
N ASP A 326 -30.59 41.83 34.37
CA ASP A 326 -29.88 42.64 35.40
C ASP A 326 -28.64 41.93 36.00
N ASP A 327 -27.76 41.35 35.16
CA ASP A 327 -26.53 40.64 35.55
C ASP A 327 -26.74 39.43 36.50
N THR A 328 -27.94 38.91 36.59
CA THR A 328 -28.23 37.70 37.37
C THR A 328 -28.35 36.48 36.49
N ARG A 329 -27.85 35.34 36.98
CA ARG A 329 -27.89 34.07 36.29
C ARG A 329 -28.43 32.97 37.18
N GLU A 330 -29.19 32.05 36.59
CA GLU A 330 -29.75 30.88 37.23
C GLU A 330 -28.98 29.62 36.77
N LYS A 331 -28.47 28.85 37.72
CA LYS A 331 -27.89 27.52 37.43
C LYS A 331 -29.06 26.58 37.14
N ARG A 332 -29.08 26.04 35.92
CA ARG A 332 -30.15 25.12 35.48
C ARG A 332 -29.56 23.82 34.98
N LYS A 333 -30.10 22.72 35.51
CA LYS A 333 -29.78 21.39 35.06
C LYS A 333 -30.36 21.14 33.67
N VAL A 334 -29.56 20.54 32.77
CA VAL A 334 -29.99 20.19 31.43
C VAL A 334 -29.71 18.71 31.12
N THR A 335 -30.55 18.16 30.25
CA THR A 335 -30.29 16.85 29.65
C THR A 335 -29.69 17.07 28.26
N THR A 336 -28.52 16.55 28.04
CA THR A 336 -27.79 16.66 26.77
C THR A 336 -28.03 15.45 25.87
N GLY A 337 -27.98 15.65 24.56
CA GLY A 337 -28.05 14.61 23.56
C GLY A 337 -26.69 14.42 22.87
N VAL A 338 -26.69 14.40 21.53
CA VAL A 338 -25.46 14.32 20.73
C VAL A 338 -24.68 15.64 20.79
N SER A 339 -23.37 15.54 20.66
CA SER A 339 -22.47 16.69 20.62
C SER A 339 -21.48 16.56 19.45
N ASP A 340 -21.04 17.70 18.94
CA ASP A 340 -19.89 17.84 18.07
C ASP A 340 -18.79 18.66 18.77
N ASP A 341 -17.79 19.07 18.02
CA ASP A 341 -16.65 19.81 18.59
C ASP A 341 -17.00 21.23 19.03
N HIS A 342 -18.16 21.78 18.63
CA HIS A 342 -18.58 23.14 18.89
C HIS A 342 -19.86 23.24 19.74
N ASN A 343 -20.82 22.35 19.50
CA ASN A 343 -22.15 22.44 20.06
C ASN A 343 -22.59 21.12 20.70
N THR A 344 -23.48 21.24 21.66
CA THR A 344 -24.19 20.10 22.27
C THR A 344 -25.70 20.29 22.14
N GLN A 345 -26.38 19.22 21.70
CA GLN A 345 -27.83 19.17 21.72
C GLN A 345 -28.36 19.23 23.15
N ILE A 346 -29.34 20.07 23.37
CA ILE A 346 -30.16 20.08 24.61
C ILE A 346 -31.47 19.36 24.32
N VAL A 347 -31.70 18.28 25.06
CA VAL A 347 -32.94 17.48 24.98
C VAL A 347 -33.98 18.03 25.91
N GLU A 348 -33.60 18.45 27.14
CA GLU A 348 -34.48 19.03 28.14
C GLU A 348 -33.75 20.09 28.95
N GLY A 349 -34.50 21.11 29.40
CA GLY A 349 -34.02 22.10 30.35
C GLY A 349 -33.82 23.51 29.79
N LEU A 350 -33.94 23.70 28.47
CA LEU A 350 -33.88 25.02 27.84
C LEU A 350 -34.95 25.17 26.77
N GLU A 351 -35.29 26.44 26.47
CA GLU A 351 -36.19 26.82 25.39
C GLU A 351 -35.42 27.71 24.38
N GLU A 352 -35.94 27.76 23.15
CA GLU A 352 -35.38 28.63 22.10
C GLU A 352 -35.38 30.09 22.52
N GLY A 353 -34.27 30.80 22.29
CA GLY A 353 -34.13 32.22 22.59
C GLY A 353 -33.69 32.53 24.02
N GLU A 354 -33.56 31.50 24.89
CA GLU A 354 -32.94 31.73 26.21
C GLU A 354 -31.46 32.10 26.05
N ALA A 355 -31.00 33.03 26.89
CA ALA A 355 -29.59 33.44 26.90
C ALA A 355 -28.79 32.58 27.86
N VAL A 356 -27.85 31.82 27.38
CA VAL A 356 -26.98 30.97 28.14
C VAL A 356 -25.59 31.59 28.27
N TYR A 357 -25.10 31.62 29.50
CA TYR A 357 -23.80 32.17 29.84
C TYR A 357 -22.66 31.26 29.41
N TYR A 358 -21.58 31.87 28.88
CA TYR A 358 -20.29 31.24 28.73
C TYR A 358 -19.16 32.12 29.23
N GLU A 359 -18.04 31.49 29.64
CA GLU A 359 -16.89 32.20 30.17
C GLU A 359 -16.05 32.81 29.07
N THR A 360 -15.79 34.11 29.17
CA THR A 360 -14.84 34.81 28.29
C THR A 360 -13.78 35.50 29.12
N MET A 361 -12.58 35.65 28.58
CA MET A 361 -11.60 36.57 29.16
C MET A 361 -11.90 38.01 28.76
N GLU A 362 -12.07 38.89 29.77
CA GLU A 362 -12.50 40.29 29.56
C GLU A 362 -11.52 41.18 28.79
N ARG A 363 -10.25 40.86 28.82
CA ARG A 363 -9.21 41.62 28.11
C ARG A 363 -8.12 40.68 27.65
N MET A 364 -7.64 40.97 26.44
CA MET A 364 -6.41 40.38 25.94
C MET A 364 -5.27 40.75 26.90
N PRO A 365 -4.51 39.76 27.43
CA PRO A 365 -3.32 40.03 28.24
C PRO A 365 -2.36 40.98 27.53
N SER A 366 -1.60 41.79 28.30
CA SER A 366 -0.72 42.82 27.73
C SER A 366 0.46 42.26 26.91
N ASP A 367 0.74 41.00 27.07
CA ASP A 367 1.75 40.22 26.36
C ASP A 367 1.23 39.52 25.07
N TYR A 368 -0.08 39.60 24.83
CA TYR A 368 -0.69 39.10 23.59
C TYR A 368 -0.82 40.24 22.55
N THR A 369 -0.74 39.83 21.29
CA THR A 369 -0.95 40.72 20.12
C THR A 369 -2.03 40.13 19.21
N GLU A 370 -2.63 40.98 18.38
CA GLU A 370 -3.59 40.56 17.38
C GLU A 370 -2.87 39.86 16.22
N TYR A 371 -3.45 38.76 15.76
CA TYR A 371 -3.01 38.00 14.59
C TYR A 371 -4.20 37.78 13.66
N MET A 372 -4.14 38.32 12.46
CA MET A 372 -5.18 38.13 11.44
C MET A 372 -4.91 36.79 10.73
N VAL A 373 -5.92 35.97 10.66
CA VAL A 373 -5.87 34.69 9.95
C VAL A 373 -5.89 34.94 8.44
N GLU A 374 -4.87 34.49 7.77
CA GLU A 374 -4.77 34.52 6.31
C GLU A 374 -4.56 33.12 5.77
N ARG A 375 -4.98 32.90 4.52
CA ARG A 375 -4.65 31.67 3.80
C ARG A 375 -3.29 31.82 3.16
N SER A 376 -2.54 30.73 3.13
CA SER A 376 -1.21 30.66 2.54
C SER A 376 -0.94 29.26 2.04
N ASP A 377 0.09 29.11 1.24
CA ASP A 377 0.57 27.81 0.84
C ASP A 377 1.40 27.19 1.97
N PHE A 378 1.24 25.89 2.16
CA PHE A 378 2.02 25.09 3.10
C PHE A 378 2.82 24.05 2.33
N GLN A 379 4.13 24.03 2.58
CA GLN A 379 5.03 23.13 1.90
C GLN A 379 6.07 22.58 2.86
N VAL A 380 6.34 21.28 2.74
CA VAL A 380 7.46 20.60 3.39
C VAL A 380 8.27 19.91 2.31
N GLU A 381 9.55 20.23 2.23
CA GLU A 381 10.45 19.64 1.25
C GLU A 381 11.14 18.40 1.81
N ASN A 382 11.24 17.37 1.00
CA ASN A 382 12.10 16.22 1.27
C ASN A 382 13.49 16.53 0.70
N HIS A 383 14.51 16.25 1.47
CA HIS A 383 15.89 16.56 1.13
C HIS A 383 16.81 15.36 1.23
N GLY A 384 17.89 15.38 0.48
CA GLY A 384 19.00 14.45 0.65
C GLY A 384 18.79 13.07 0.02
N LEU A 385 17.87 12.96 -0.93
CA LEU A 385 17.74 11.77 -1.75
C LEU A 385 18.91 11.64 -2.71
N LYS A 386 19.13 10.44 -3.20
CA LYS A 386 20.20 10.12 -4.13
C LYS A 386 19.64 9.73 -5.49
N TYR A 387 20.38 10.03 -6.55
CA TYR A 387 19.98 9.69 -7.89
C TYR A 387 21.12 9.04 -8.69
N GLY A 388 20.76 8.39 -9.77
CA GLY A 388 21.66 7.88 -10.81
C GLY A 388 20.93 7.77 -12.13
N ARG A 389 21.67 7.52 -13.21
CA ARG A 389 21.05 7.25 -14.52
C ARG A 389 20.32 5.91 -14.49
N ALA A 390 19.16 5.85 -15.07
CA ALA A 390 18.39 4.63 -15.21
C ALA A 390 18.93 3.78 -16.39
N ASP A 391 18.89 2.45 -16.22
CA ASP A 391 19.14 1.47 -17.26
C ASP A 391 17.84 0.81 -17.68
N LYS A 392 17.43 0.98 -18.94
CA LYS A 392 16.29 0.32 -19.53
C LYS A 392 16.66 -1.09 -19.99
N ASN A 393 15.83 -2.08 -19.67
CA ASN A 393 16.04 -3.48 -20.10
C ASN A 393 17.34 -4.15 -19.64
N ALA A 394 18.01 -3.63 -18.61
CA ALA A 394 19.13 -4.34 -17.98
C ALA A 394 18.68 -5.74 -17.50
N ARG A 395 19.60 -6.70 -17.48
CA ARG A 395 19.29 -8.09 -17.13
C ARG A 395 20.21 -8.59 -16.05
N VAL A 396 19.64 -9.25 -15.05
CA VAL A 396 20.38 -9.91 -13.99
C VAL A 396 20.14 -11.42 -14.12
N TYR A 397 21.20 -12.20 -14.17
CA TYR A 397 21.14 -13.65 -14.18
C TYR A 397 21.40 -14.16 -12.78
N LEU A 398 20.33 -14.68 -12.18
CA LEU A 398 20.33 -15.23 -10.83
C LEU A 398 20.42 -16.76 -10.90
N THR A 399 20.97 -17.37 -9.85
CA THR A 399 20.89 -18.82 -9.70
C THR A 399 19.50 -19.24 -9.26
N GLU A 400 18.93 -20.26 -9.89
CA GLU A 400 17.66 -20.86 -9.46
C GLU A 400 17.82 -21.75 -8.22
N LYS A 401 19.03 -22.32 -8.04
CA LYS A 401 19.37 -23.26 -6.95
C LYS A 401 20.73 -22.95 -6.38
N GLU A 402 20.95 -23.40 -5.15
CA GLU A 402 22.30 -23.42 -4.57
C GLU A 402 23.22 -24.38 -5.32
N GLY A 403 24.49 -24.06 -5.35
CA GLY A 403 25.48 -24.92 -6.00
C GLY A 403 26.88 -24.31 -6.06
N VAL A 404 27.78 -24.99 -6.75
CA VAL A 404 29.14 -24.50 -6.99
C VAL A 404 29.24 -24.00 -8.44
N LEU A 405 29.72 -22.77 -8.62
CA LEU A 405 29.96 -22.20 -9.96
C LEU A 405 31.17 -22.89 -10.61
N VAL A 406 30.91 -23.66 -11.66
CA VAL A 406 31.92 -24.49 -12.30
C VAL A 406 32.68 -23.72 -13.38
N GLU A 407 31.97 -22.90 -14.13
CA GLU A 407 32.49 -22.16 -15.27
C GLU A 407 31.72 -20.85 -15.45
N ILE A 408 32.44 -19.78 -15.77
CA ILE A 408 31.88 -18.55 -16.29
C ILE A 408 32.40 -18.39 -17.72
N ALA A 409 31.52 -18.59 -18.70
CA ALA A 409 31.88 -18.66 -20.12
C ALA A 409 32.07 -17.29 -20.78
N VAL A 410 31.80 -16.20 -20.03
CA VAL A 410 31.87 -14.83 -20.55
C VAL A 410 32.74 -13.95 -19.65
N GLU A 411 33.29 -12.88 -20.23
CA GLU A 411 34.06 -11.88 -19.52
C GLU A 411 33.27 -10.57 -19.38
N LYS A 412 33.65 -9.72 -18.42
CA LYS A 412 33.10 -8.37 -18.33
C LYS A 412 33.37 -7.62 -19.64
N ASP A 413 32.40 -6.82 -20.07
CA ASP A 413 32.38 -6.06 -21.32
C ASP A 413 32.29 -6.91 -22.61
N ALA A 414 32.12 -8.23 -22.50
CA ALA A 414 31.91 -9.11 -23.65
C ALA A 414 30.50 -8.90 -24.26
N GLU A 415 30.43 -8.90 -25.58
CA GLU A 415 29.20 -8.97 -26.33
C GLU A 415 28.72 -10.42 -26.38
N VAL A 416 27.47 -10.67 -26.00
CA VAL A 416 26.84 -11.98 -26.04
C VAL A 416 25.58 -11.95 -26.89
N LYS A 417 25.27 -13.09 -27.50
CA LYS A 417 24.04 -13.27 -28.29
C LYS A 417 23.09 -14.21 -27.58
N LYS A 418 21.81 -14.08 -27.88
CA LYS A 418 20.79 -15.03 -27.41
C LYS A 418 21.22 -16.45 -27.73
N GLY A 419 21.32 -17.31 -26.71
CA GLY A 419 21.75 -18.69 -26.81
C GLY A 419 23.23 -18.93 -26.50
N ASP A 420 24.03 -17.89 -26.26
CA ASP A 420 25.42 -18.06 -25.82
C ASP A 420 25.44 -18.55 -24.35
N LEU A 421 26.38 -19.46 -24.04
CA LEU A 421 26.58 -19.96 -22.69
C LEU A 421 27.11 -18.81 -21.81
N LEU A 422 26.49 -18.59 -20.67
CA LEU A 422 26.91 -17.60 -19.69
C LEU A 422 27.74 -18.22 -18.56
N TYR A 423 27.17 -19.24 -17.90
CA TYR A 423 27.86 -19.95 -16.82
C TYR A 423 27.28 -21.35 -16.62
N ILE A 424 28.02 -22.17 -15.87
CA ILE A 424 27.63 -23.52 -15.46
C ILE A 424 27.73 -23.60 -13.96
N ILE A 425 26.63 -24.05 -13.32
CA ILE A 425 26.54 -24.33 -11.89
C ILE A 425 26.39 -25.83 -11.64
N ASP A 426 27.12 -26.40 -10.69
CA ASP A 426 26.96 -27.77 -10.21
C ASP A 426 26.12 -27.73 -8.92
N THR A 427 24.87 -28.13 -9.02
CA THR A 427 23.93 -28.19 -7.87
C THR A 427 24.11 -29.48 -7.06
N GLY A 428 24.89 -30.43 -7.53
CA GLY A 428 25.01 -31.77 -6.93
C GLY A 428 23.74 -32.63 -7.01
N GLU A 429 22.62 -32.04 -7.38
CA GLU A 429 21.29 -32.68 -7.32
C GLU A 429 20.84 -33.31 -8.65
N GLY A 430 21.47 -32.97 -9.76
CA GLY A 430 20.93 -33.28 -11.07
C GLY A 430 20.64 -34.73 -11.30
N LYS A 431 21.54 -35.64 -10.92
CA LYS A 431 21.32 -37.05 -11.05
C LYS A 431 20.30 -37.60 -10.04
N ALA A 432 20.31 -37.05 -8.83
CA ALA A 432 19.36 -37.45 -7.78
C ALA A 432 17.95 -36.97 -8.13
N ALA A 433 17.74 -35.72 -8.50
CA ALA A 433 16.43 -35.17 -8.85
C ALA A 433 15.83 -35.85 -10.11
N ILE A 434 16.63 -36.06 -11.15
CA ILE A 434 16.17 -36.80 -12.35
C ILE A 434 15.82 -38.25 -11.99
N THR A 435 16.63 -38.91 -11.13
CA THR A 435 16.36 -40.27 -10.68
C THR A 435 15.08 -40.30 -9.83
N GLU A 436 14.89 -39.32 -8.96
CA GLU A 436 13.68 -39.23 -8.13
C GLU A 436 12.43 -39.01 -8.98
N ALA A 437 12.49 -38.11 -9.97
CA ALA A 437 11.38 -37.91 -10.91
C ALA A 437 11.10 -39.16 -11.75
N ALA A 438 12.14 -39.86 -12.22
CA ALA A 438 11.96 -41.18 -12.90
C ALA A 438 11.33 -42.22 -11.97
N ASN A 439 11.76 -42.30 -10.71
CA ASN A 439 11.19 -43.20 -9.71
C ASN A 439 9.74 -42.83 -9.36
N ALA A 440 9.40 -41.55 -9.37
CA ALA A 440 8.01 -41.12 -9.16
C ALA A 440 7.08 -41.64 -10.27
N ILE A 441 7.52 -41.57 -11.53
CA ILE A 441 6.81 -42.15 -12.69
C ILE A 441 6.66 -43.68 -12.54
N GLU A 442 7.73 -44.39 -12.15
CA GLU A 442 7.68 -45.85 -11.94
C GLU A 442 6.78 -46.22 -10.78
N THR A 443 6.82 -45.45 -9.69
CA THR A 443 5.95 -45.61 -8.52
C THR A 443 4.50 -45.44 -8.89
N GLU A 444 4.17 -44.39 -9.65
CA GLU A 444 2.81 -44.13 -10.12
C GLU A 444 2.30 -45.28 -11.02
N ASN A 445 3.12 -45.76 -11.97
CA ASN A 445 2.78 -46.91 -12.81
C ASN A 445 2.53 -48.20 -11.97
N THR A 446 3.35 -48.42 -10.95
CA THR A 446 3.20 -49.60 -10.06
C THR A 446 1.93 -49.47 -9.21
N THR A 447 1.62 -48.27 -8.72
CA THR A 447 0.41 -47.96 -7.95
C THR A 447 -0.84 -48.22 -8.79
N CYS A 448 -0.83 -47.73 -10.02
CA CYS A 448 -1.92 -47.94 -10.97
C CYS A 448 -2.14 -49.45 -11.27
N GLN A 449 -1.06 -50.17 -11.59
CA GLN A 449 -1.16 -51.60 -11.85
C GLN A 449 -1.77 -52.37 -10.67
N LYS A 450 -1.38 -52.03 -9.45
CA LYS A 450 -1.94 -52.63 -8.25
C LYS A 450 -3.42 -52.28 -8.09
N GLN A 451 -3.78 -51.01 -8.24
CA GLN A 451 -5.16 -50.56 -8.12
C GLN A 451 -6.06 -51.17 -9.19
N GLN A 452 -5.59 -51.30 -10.43
CA GLN A 452 -6.30 -51.97 -11.49
C GLN A 452 -6.50 -53.47 -11.18
N ALA A 453 -5.46 -54.15 -10.66
CA ALA A 453 -5.58 -55.58 -10.26
C ALA A 453 -6.58 -55.75 -9.11
N ASP A 454 -6.64 -54.83 -8.16
CA ASP A 454 -7.62 -54.85 -7.08
C ASP A 454 -9.05 -54.67 -7.60
N TYR A 455 -9.30 -53.77 -8.57
CA TYR A 455 -10.59 -53.65 -9.23
C TYR A 455 -10.96 -54.90 -10.04
N ASP A 456 -10.02 -55.46 -10.79
CA ASP A 456 -10.24 -56.69 -11.56
C ASP A 456 -10.58 -57.88 -10.66
N ALA A 457 -9.92 -57.99 -9.49
CA ALA A 457 -10.25 -59.05 -8.51
C ALA A 457 -11.67 -58.88 -7.96
N GLN A 458 -12.10 -57.65 -7.64
CA GLN A 458 -13.46 -57.34 -7.19
C GLN A 458 -14.49 -57.68 -8.30
N LEU A 459 -14.21 -57.34 -9.55
CA LEU A 459 -15.07 -57.64 -10.69
C LEU A 459 -15.20 -59.13 -10.92
N ILE A 460 -14.11 -59.93 -10.77
CA ILE A 460 -14.12 -61.44 -10.87
C ILE A 460 -14.96 -61.98 -9.77
N GLU A 461 -14.88 -61.53 -8.53
CA GLU A 461 -15.71 -62.03 -7.42
C GLU A 461 -17.20 -61.79 -7.70
N LEU A 462 -17.58 -60.63 -8.26
CA LEU A 462 -18.96 -60.35 -8.62
C LEU A 462 -19.48 -61.05 -9.90
N GLN A 463 -18.61 -61.59 -10.74
CA GLN A 463 -19.02 -62.30 -11.96
C GLN A 463 -19.87 -63.52 -11.69
N ASN A 464 -19.68 -64.16 -10.54
CA ASN A 464 -20.39 -65.39 -10.17
C ASN A 464 -21.71 -65.16 -9.42
N ALA A 465 -21.98 -63.86 -9.07
CA ALA A 465 -23.21 -63.45 -8.39
C ALA A 465 -24.29 -63.12 -9.42
N THR A 466 -25.54 -63.51 -9.20
CA THR A 466 -26.65 -63.43 -10.17
C THR A 466 -27.78 -62.52 -9.69
N ASP A 467 -27.62 -61.82 -8.61
CA ASP A 467 -28.61 -60.87 -8.09
C ASP A 467 -28.43 -59.42 -8.62
N SER A 468 -29.48 -58.61 -8.49
CA SER A 468 -29.48 -57.23 -8.99
C SER A 468 -28.48 -56.31 -8.24
N VAL A 469 -28.16 -56.62 -7.00
CA VAL A 469 -27.17 -55.85 -6.19
C VAL A 469 -25.79 -56.07 -6.78
N SER A 470 -25.43 -57.28 -7.14
CA SER A 470 -24.15 -57.60 -7.77
C SER A 470 -23.98 -56.98 -9.16
N ASP A 471 -25.07 -56.70 -9.87
CA ASP A 471 -25.02 -56.02 -11.16
C ASP A 471 -24.74 -54.52 -11.00
N TYR A 472 -25.36 -53.90 -10.01
CA TYR A 472 -25.07 -52.53 -9.62
C TYR A 472 -23.61 -52.36 -9.18
N ASP A 473 -23.13 -53.26 -8.27
CA ASP A 473 -21.76 -53.20 -7.74
C ASP A 473 -20.73 -53.37 -8.87
N ARG A 474 -21.00 -54.25 -9.85
CA ARG A 474 -20.12 -54.40 -11.04
C ARG A 474 -20.02 -53.12 -11.86
N GLN A 475 -21.13 -52.46 -12.14
CA GLN A 475 -21.14 -51.23 -12.91
C GLN A 475 -20.44 -50.10 -12.15
N LEU A 476 -20.67 -49.99 -10.84
CA LEU A 476 -20.03 -48.97 -9.99
C LEU A 476 -18.52 -49.17 -9.95
N ILE A 477 -18.03 -50.39 -9.70
CA ILE A 477 -16.60 -50.74 -9.68
C ILE A 477 -15.96 -50.47 -11.05
N THR A 478 -16.66 -50.77 -12.14
CA THR A 478 -16.16 -50.50 -13.50
C THR A 478 -15.96 -48.98 -13.70
N LEU A 479 -16.93 -48.16 -13.32
CA LEU A 479 -16.82 -46.71 -13.45
C LEU A 479 -15.74 -46.12 -12.53
N GLN A 480 -15.59 -46.62 -11.30
CA GLN A 480 -14.51 -46.25 -10.40
C GLN A 480 -13.12 -46.60 -10.96
N LYS A 481 -13.00 -47.76 -11.63
CA LYS A 481 -11.77 -48.14 -12.33
C LYS A 481 -11.45 -47.17 -13.47
N GLU A 482 -12.44 -46.81 -14.27
CA GLU A 482 -12.26 -45.84 -15.36
C GLU A 482 -11.84 -44.44 -14.84
N ILE A 483 -12.37 -43.98 -13.70
CA ILE A 483 -11.93 -42.75 -13.05
C ILE A 483 -10.47 -42.86 -12.61
N ALA A 484 -10.12 -43.98 -11.92
CA ALA A 484 -8.74 -44.21 -11.48
C ALA A 484 -7.74 -44.25 -12.65
N GLU A 485 -8.14 -44.78 -13.80
CA GLU A 485 -7.33 -44.80 -15.03
C GLU A 485 -7.16 -43.38 -15.60
N ALA A 486 -8.20 -42.52 -15.58
CA ALA A 486 -8.14 -41.16 -16.01
C ALA A 486 -7.23 -40.32 -15.10
N ASP A 487 -7.38 -40.44 -13.76
CA ASP A 487 -6.55 -39.78 -12.76
C ASP A 487 -5.07 -40.16 -12.91
N HIS A 488 -4.80 -41.46 -13.08
CA HIS A 488 -3.47 -41.96 -13.31
C HIS A 488 -2.84 -41.41 -14.60
N SER A 489 -3.60 -41.41 -15.69
CA SER A 489 -3.14 -40.90 -16.98
C SER A 489 -2.76 -39.41 -16.88
N TYR A 490 -3.58 -38.61 -16.18
CA TYR A 490 -3.30 -37.21 -15.92
C TYR A 490 -2.07 -37.02 -15.03
N THR A 491 -1.97 -37.77 -13.92
CA THR A 491 -0.81 -37.73 -13.02
C THR A 491 0.49 -38.08 -13.75
N LEU A 492 0.48 -39.13 -14.59
CA LEU A 492 1.64 -39.46 -15.41
C LEU A 492 2.06 -38.36 -16.37
N GLN A 493 1.11 -37.65 -16.98
CA GLN A 493 1.41 -36.52 -17.86
C GLN A 493 2.10 -35.39 -17.10
N GLN A 494 1.65 -35.11 -15.86
CA GLN A 494 2.29 -34.08 -15.00
C GLN A 494 3.70 -34.53 -14.58
N LEU A 495 3.86 -35.73 -14.11
CA LEU A 495 5.18 -36.30 -13.73
C LEU A 495 6.16 -36.33 -14.90
N GLN A 496 5.68 -36.69 -16.09
CA GLN A 496 6.50 -36.71 -17.31
C GLN A 496 6.92 -35.28 -17.70
N ALA A 497 6.02 -34.29 -17.61
CA ALA A 497 6.35 -32.88 -17.87
C ALA A 497 7.40 -32.34 -16.87
N ALA A 498 7.28 -32.71 -15.59
CA ALA A 498 8.27 -32.36 -14.57
C ALA A 498 9.63 -33.03 -14.85
N TYR A 499 9.65 -34.32 -15.20
CA TYR A 499 10.86 -35.02 -15.60
C TYR A 499 11.52 -34.42 -16.84
N ASP A 500 10.74 -34.07 -17.86
CA ASP A 500 11.24 -33.44 -19.08
C ASP A 500 11.84 -32.06 -18.79
N THR A 501 11.25 -31.29 -17.86
CA THR A 501 11.75 -29.97 -17.42
C THR A 501 13.08 -30.12 -16.67
N LEU A 502 13.17 -31.07 -15.73
CA LEU A 502 14.41 -31.38 -15.01
C LEU A 502 15.51 -31.92 -15.91
N SER A 503 15.14 -32.62 -16.97
CA SER A 503 16.10 -33.20 -17.93
C SER A 503 16.58 -32.19 -18.98
N ARG A 504 15.84 -31.11 -19.21
CA ARG A 504 16.25 -30.05 -20.13
C ARG A 504 17.47 -29.30 -19.57
N GLY A 505 18.57 -29.30 -20.29
CA GLY A 505 19.81 -28.60 -19.90
C GLY A 505 20.64 -29.29 -18.82
N ASN A 506 20.19 -30.45 -18.31
CA ASN A 506 20.92 -31.25 -17.33
C ASN A 506 21.36 -32.59 -17.96
N ASP A 507 22.67 -32.77 -18.11
CA ASP A 507 23.25 -34.00 -18.68
C ASP A 507 23.30 -35.19 -17.68
N GLY A 508 22.63 -35.07 -16.55
CA GLY A 508 22.64 -36.05 -15.46
C GLY A 508 23.86 -35.95 -14.55
N THR A 509 24.73 -34.97 -14.74
CA THR A 509 25.93 -34.74 -13.90
C THR A 509 25.69 -33.84 -12.71
N GLY A 510 24.52 -33.16 -12.64
CA GLY A 510 24.22 -32.12 -11.65
C GLY A 510 24.57 -30.72 -12.11
N LYS A 511 25.17 -30.62 -13.30
CA LYS A 511 25.56 -29.35 -13.88
C LYS A 511 24.39 -28.74 -14.65
N VAL A 512 24.08 -27.50 -14.34
CA VAL A 512 23.06 -26.70 -15.04
C VAL A 512 23.78 -25.61 -15.82
N SER A 513 23.56 -25.58 -17.14
CA SER A 513 24.10 -24.57 -18.03
C SER A 513 23.08 -23.45 -18.21
N VAL A 514 23.50 -22.21 -17.98
CA VAL A 514 22.68 -21.02 -18.15
C VAL A 514 23.11 -20.26 -19.37
N TYR A 515 22.15 -19.94 -20.23
CA TYR A 515 22.37 -19.31 -21.52
C TYR A 515 21.78 -17.92 -21.56
N ALA A 516 22.37 -17.04 -22.39
CA ALA A 516 21.80 -15.74 -22.66
C ALA A 516 20.42 -15.87 -23.34
N ASP A 517 19.45 -15.20 -22.80
CA ASP A 517 18.07 -15.18 -23.31
C ASP A 517 17.85 -14.05 -24.33
N ALA A 518 18.81 -13.11 -24.43
CA ALA A 518 18.86 -12.03 -25.42
C ALA A 518 20.30 -11.63 -25.76
N ASP A 519 20.39 -10.83 -26.82
CA ASP A 519 21.67 -10.15 -27.18
C ASP A 519 21.94 -9.03 -26.16
N GLY A 520 23.23 -8.75 -25.85
CA GLY A 520 23.64 -7.66 -24.96
C GLY A 520 25.10 -7.68 -24.60
N GLN A 521 25.52 -6.79 -23.71
CA GLN A 521 26.90 -6.68 -23.22
C GLN A 521 26.92 -6.99 -21.71
N VAL A 522 27.88 -7.80 -21.28
CA VAL A 522 28.09 -8.11 -19.86
C VAL A 522 28.64 -6.89 -19.13
N SER A 523 27.88 -6.31 -18.21
CA SER A 523 28.27 -5.12 -17.42
C SER A 523 29.01 -5.48 -16.14
N LYS A 524 28.63 -6.58 -15.49
CA LYS A 524 29.17 -6.99 -14.20
C LYS A 524 29.17 -8.51 -14.06
N ILE A 525 30.18 -9.04 -13.38
CA ILE A 525 30.26 -10.42 -12.92
C ILE A 525 30.50 -10.36 -11.41
N THR A 526 29.64 -11.01 -10.64
CA THR A 526 29.62 -10.91 -9.16
C THR A 526 30.14 -12.14 -8.46
N ALA A 527 30.26 -13.27 -9.16
CA ALA A 527 30.77 -14.53 -8.63
C ALA A 527 31.93 -15.06 -9.46
N TRP A 528 32.70 -15.98 -8.90
CA TRP A 528 33.90 -16.56 -9.53
C TRP A 528 33.77 -18.07 -9.60
N GLU A 529 34.51 -18.66 -10.54
CA GLU A 529 34.60 -20.12 -10.63
C GLU A 529 35.11 -20.72 -9.31
N GLY A 530 34.41 -21.70 -8.82
CA GLY A 530 34.66 -22.35 -7.53
C GLY A 530 33.87 -21.77 -6.33
N ASP A 531 33.18 -20.67 -6.52
CA ASP A 531 32.33 -20.10 -5.45
C ASP A 531 31.10 -20.99 -5.22
N THR A 532 30.73 -21.15 -3.94
CA THR A 532 29.43 -21.70 -3.57
C THR A 532 28.43 -20.54 -3.53
N VAL A 533 27.37 -20.66 -4.31
CA VAL A 533 26.32 -19.65 -4.45
C VAL A 533 24.99 -20.19 -3.97
N GLU A 534 24.24 -19.35 -3.29
CA GLU A 534 22.88 -19.67 -2.81
C GLU A 534 21.85 -19.50 -3.94
N ALA A 535 20.67 -20.11 -3.80
CA ALA A 535 19.55 -19.85 -4.71
C ALA A 535 19.18 -18.35 -4.67
N GLY A 536 18.97 -17.74 -5.83
CA GLY A 536 18.72 -16.31 -5.97
C GLY A 536 19.97 -15.43 -5.96
N ALA A 537 21.18 -16.00 -5.89
CA ALA A 537 22.41 -15.22 -5.99
C ALA A 537 22.63 -14.65 -7.40
N GLU A 538 22.98 -13.36 -7.48
CA GLU A 538 23.39 -12.71 -8.73
C GLU A 538 24.75 -13.25 -9.19
N ILE A 539 24.83 -13.75 -10.42
CA ILE A 539 26.07 -14.23 -11.03
C ILE A 539 26.65 -13.20 -11.98
N LEU A 540 25.83 -12.66 -12.84
CA LEU A 540 26.24 -11.62 -13.77
C LEU A 540 25.05 -10.70 -14.13
N LYS A 541 25.40 -9.50 -14.57
CA LYS A 541 24.47 -8.49 -15.09
C LYS A 541 24.84 -8.13 -16.53
N MET A 542 23.85 -8.04 -17.39
CA MET A 542 24.00 -7.47 -18.72
C MET A 542 23.53 -6.01 -18.70
N LYS A 543 24.26 -5.18 -19.47
CA LYS A 543 23.97 -3.77 -19.62
C LYS A 543 22.61 -3.59 -20.30
N GLY A 544 21.83 -2.67 -19.78
CA GLY A 544 20.62 -2.19 -20.42
C GLY A 544 20.88 -1.15 -21.50
N GLU A 545 19.80 -0.64 -22.05
CA GLU A 545 19.83 0.54 -22.92
C GLU A 545 19.98 1.78 -22.03
N THR A 546 20.83 2.73 -22.40
CA THR A 546 20.99 3.96 -21.63
C THR A 546 19.70 4.78 -21.72
N SER A 547 19.12 5.10 -20.58
CA SER A 547 17.94 5.96 -20.47
C SER A 547 18.35 7.43 -20.28
N ASP A 548 17.50 8.34 -20.77
CA ASP A 548 17.61 9.78 -20.49
C ASP A 548 17.01 10.15 -19.13
N LEU A 549 16.42 9.16 -18.42
CA LEU A 549 15.83 9.36 -17.11
C LEU A 549 16.87 9.26 -16.00
N LEU A 550 16.65 10.04 -14.96
CA LEU A 550 17.30 9.85 -13.67
C LEU A 550 16.42 9.00 -12.78
N LEU A 551 16.99 8.01 -12.13
CA LEU A 551 16.34 7.23 -11.09
C LEU A 551 16.69 7.86 -9.75
N VAL A 552 15.68 8.32 -9.04
CA VAL A 552 15.79 8.85 -7.68
C VAL A 552 15.39 7.78 -6.69
N GLN A 553 16.27 7.50 -5.75
CA GLN A 553 16.04 6.49 -4.71
C GLN A 553 16.05 7.12 -3.33
N MET A 554 15.10 6.67 -2.51
CA MET A 554 15.05 6.97 -1.10
C MET A 554 16.17 6.21 -0.39
N VAL A 555 17.11 6.91 0.20
CA VAL A 555 18.26 6.31 0.89
C VAL A 555 18.04 6.45 2.40
N SER A 556 17.81 5.33 3.08
CA SER A 556 17.71 5.34 4.54
C SER A 556 19.05 5.05 5.21
N SER A 557 19.38 5.77 6.28
CA SER A 557 20.42 5.33 7.21
C SER A 557 19.92 4.09 7.97
N LYS A 558 20.83 3.30 8.56
CA LYS A 558 20.48 2.09 9.35
C LYS A 558 19.44 2.31 10.46
N SER A 559 19.13 3.54 10.79
CA SER A 559 18.22 3.97 11.86
C SER A 559 16.97 4.72 11.38
N VAL A 560 16.82 4.96 10.08
CA VAL A 560 15.67 5.69 9.52
C VAL A 560 14.96 4.78 8.52
N THR A 561 13.70 4.51 8.77
CA THR A 561 12.82 3.81 7.83
C THR A 561 12.24 4.87 6.90
N VAL A 562 12.36 4.66 5.61
CA VAL A 562 11.73 5.49 4.59
C VAL A 562 10.42 4.82 4.19
N TYR A 563 9.36 5.59 4.18
CA TYR A 563 8.04 5.14 3.77
C TYR A 563 7.85 5.37 2.28
N THR A 564 7.09 4.52 1.62
CA THR A 564 6.78 4.65 0.19
C THR A 564 5.94 5.89 -0.13
N ASP A 565 5.30 6.45 0.88
CA ASP A 565 4.51 7.68 0.77
C ASP A 565 5.38 8.95 0.60
N ASP A 566 6.71 8.82 0.76
CA ASP A 566 7.66 9.93 0.66
C ASP A 566 8.28 10.04 -0.75
N ILE A 567 7.65 9.49 -1.78
CA ILE A 567 8.08 9.61 -3.18
C ILE A 567 7.26 10.68 -3.92
N ALA A 568 7.89 11.33 -4.89
CA ALA A 568 7.21 12.31 -5.73
C ALA A 568 6.12 11.64 -6.60
N GLU A 569 4.97 12.28 -6.72
CA GLU A 569 3.89 11.82 -7.61
C GLU A 569 4.17 12.23 -9.06
N VAL A 570 3.58 11.52 -10.03
CA VAL A 570 3.77 11.83 -11.46
C VAL A 570 3.27 13.24 -11.78
N GLY A 571 4.12 14.02 -12.45
CA GLY A 571 3.89 15.44 -12.75
C GLY A 571 4.45 16.40 -11.70
N GLU A 572 4.85 15.91 -10.53
CA GLU A 572 5.38 16.76 -9.46
C GLU A 572 6.77 17.31 -9.81
N PRO A 573 7.04 18.60 -9.55
CA PRO A 573 8.34 19.21 -9.82
C PRO A 573 9.42 18.67 -8.88
N VAL A 574 10.60 18.39 -9.44
CA VAL A 574 11.76 17.89 -8.71
C VAL A 574 12.97 18.78 -9.00
N SER A 575 13.72 19.14 -7.97
CA SER A 575 14.96 19.89 -8.06
C SER A 575 16.15 18.99 -7.74
N ILE A 576 17.17 19.01 -8.59
CA ILE A 576 18.41 18.23 -8.41
C ILE A 576 19.57 19.20 -8.32
N THR A 577 20.30 19.16 -7.21
CA THR A 577 21.48 19.98 -6.99
C THR A 577 22.74 19.16 -7.23
N SER A 578 23.56 19.58 -8.17
CA SER A 578 24.89 19.03 -8.45
C SER A 578 25.95 20.12 -8.32
N GLY A 579 26.80 20.01 -7.32
CA GLY A 579 27.73 21.07 -6.96
C GLY A 579 27.00 22.38 -6.58
N ASP A 580 27.30 23.46 -7.29
CA ASP A 580 26.65 24.78 -7.07
C ASP A 580 25.46 25.05 -8.01
N THR A 581 25.04 24.05 -8.80
CA THR A 581 24.00 24.23 -9.81
C THR A 581 22.78 23.40 -9.47
N THR A 582 21.59 24.04 -9.48
CA THR A 582 20.30 23.37 -9.33
C THR A 582 19.62 23.24 -10.68
N TYR A 583 19.23 22.03 -11.01
CA TYR A 583 18.50 21.67 -12.21
C TYR A 583 17.07 21.33 -11.84
N THR A 584 16.13 21.57 -12.74
CA THR A 584 14.70 21.25 -12.51
C THR A 584 14.22 20.17 -13.48
N GLY A 585 13.40 19.30 -12.98
CA GLY A 585 12.73 18.24 -13.73
C GLY A 585 11.32 18.01 -13.20
N ALA A 586 10.73 16.91 -13.61
CA ALA A 586 9.46 16.43 -13.07
C ALA A 586 9.51 14.91 -12.89
N CYS A 587 8.80 14.40 -11.89
CA CYS A 587 8.54 12.98 -11.77
C CYS A 587 7.71 12.52 -12.97
N VAL A 588 8.17 11.48 -13.67
CA VAL A 588 7.46 10.93 -14.83
C VAL A 588 7.01 9.49 -14.61
N GLY A 589 7.29 8.90 -13.46
CA GLY A 589 6.83 7.56 -13.15
C GLY A 589 7.66 6.88 -12.07
N PHE A 590 7.32 5.63 -11.80
CA PHE A 590 7.85 4.86 -10.67
C PHE A 590 8.67 3.66 -11.14
N ALA A 591 9.66 3.29 -10.33
CA ALA A 591 10.49 2.11 -10.56
C ALA A 591 10.11 0.99 -9.59
N ALA A 592 9.92 -0.24 -10.10
CA ALA A 592 9.77 -1.42 -9.28
C ALA A 592 11.14 -1.90 -8.78
N GLY A 593 11.29 -2.03 -7.48
CA GLY A 593 12.46 -2.65 -6.86
C GLY A 593 13.72 -1.80 -6.78
N SER A 594 14.61 -2.23 -5.93
CA SER A 594 15.79 -1.47 -5.49
C SER A 594 17.02 -1.57 -6.39
N ASN A 595 16.99 -2.34 -7.48
CA ASN A 595 18.20 -2.76 -8.19
C ASN A 595 18.42 -2.08 -9.54
N ASN A 596 17.75 -0.98 -9.83
CA ASN A 596 17.88 -0.28 -11.10
C ASN A 596 19.10 0.66 -11.19
N LEU A 597 19.76 0.99 -10.07
CA LEU A 597 21.04 1.66 -10.06
C LEU A 597 22.18 0.66 -10.08
N ASP A 598 23.25 1.01 -10.80
CA ASP A 598 24.37 0.10 -11.14
C ASP A 598 25.11 -0.50 -9.93
N GLU A 599 25.01 0.07 -8.76
CA GLU A 599 25.69 -0.41 -7.55
C GLU A 599 24.72 -0.91 -6.46
N GLY A 600 23.47 -1.22 -6.83
CA GLY A 600 22.45 -1.73 -5.90
C GLY A 600 22.35 -0.89 -4.65
N CYS A 601 21.55 0.09 -4.58
CA CYS A 601 21.08 0.91 -3.45
C CYS A 601 21.93 0.97 -2.16
N LEU A 602 23.22 0.68 -2.24
CA LEU A 602 24.18 0.81 -1.14
C LEU A 602 24.97 2.09 -1.40
N TYR A 603 24.68 3.09 -0.60
CA TYR A 603 25.47 4.31 -0.53
C TYR A 603 26.30 4.28 0.75
N THR A 604 27.55 4.65 0.66
CA THR A 604 28.43 4.88 1.81
C THR A 604 28.80 6.36 1.80
N ASP A 605 28.43 7.08 2.85
CA ASP A 605 28.80 8.48 2.98
C ASP A 605 30.30 8.68 3.27
N GLU A 606 30.76 9.91 3.27
CA GLU A 606 32.15 10.29 3.55
C GLU A 606 32.62 9.95 4.97
N ASN A 607 31.69 9.62 5.87
CA ASN A 607 31.96 9.16 7.25
C ASN A 607 31.92 7.64 7.37
N GLY A 608 31.71 6.90 6.26
CA GLY A 608 31.64 5.44 6.24
C GLY A 608 30.30 4.87 6.70
N ALA A 609 29.24 5.68 6.82
CA ALA A 609 27.90 5.18 7.11
C ALA A 609 27.28 4.55 5.85
N HIS A 610 26.79 3.32 6.02
CA HIS A 610 26.11 2.58 4.94
C HIS A 610 24.61 2.87 4.96
N TYR A 611 24.06 3.22 3.83
CA TYR A 611 22.64 3.46 3.60
C TYR A 611 22.09 2.34 2.74
N THR A 612 21.04 1.68 3.20
CA THR A 612 20.33 0.64 2.48
C THR A 612 18.87 1.02 2.33
N PHE A 613 18.31 0.63 1.22
CA PHE A 613 16.90 0.82 0.95
C PHE A 613 16.06 -0.20 1.75
N GLN A 614 15.02 0.25 2.43
CA GLN A 614 14.02 -0.61 3.09
C GLN A 614 12.61 -0.06 2.83
N THR A 615 11.73 -0.89 2.27
CA THR A 615 10.30 -0.60 2.18
C THR A 615 9.56 -1.19 3.37
N THR A 616 8.67 -0.44 3.96
CA THR A 616 7.79 -0.92 5.05
C THR A 616 6.38 -1.26 4.56
N SER A 617 6.00 -0.84 3.38
CA SER A 617 4.73 -1.20 2.74
C SER A 617 4.97 -2.25 1.67
N GLY A 618 4.01 -3.14 1.46
CA GLY A 618 4.06 -4.20 0.46
C GLY A 618 4.03 -3.72 -1.01
N TYR A 619 4.29 -2.43 -1.25
CA TYR A 619 4.48 -1.87 -2.58
C TYR A 619 5.97 -1.80 -2.90
N ASP A 620 6.37 -2.49 -3.97
CA ASP A 620 7.75 -2.55 -4.45
C ASP A 620 8.15 -1.30 -5.27
N THR A 621 7.72 -0.11 -4.92
CA THR A 621 8.09 1.12 -5.65
C THR A 621 8.86 2.13 -4.80
N PRO A 622 10.08 1.79 -4.41
CA PRO A 622 10.87 2.64 -3.55
C PRO A 622 11.67 3.71 -4.30
N ALA A 623 11.40 3.93 -5.56
CA ALA A 623 12.13 4.84 -6.42
C ALA A 623 11.20 5.42 -7.48
N PHE A 624 11.57 6.59 -7.98
CA PHE A 624 10.83 7.25 -9.06
C PHE A 624 11.78 7.77 -10.14
N TYR A 625 11.26 7.90 -11.35
CA TYR A 625 11.99 8.43 -12.48
C TYR A 625 11.73 9.92 -12.64
N VAL A 626 12.80 10.66 -12.92
CA VAL A 626 12.78 12.09 -13.19
C VAL A 626 13.25 12.35 -14.61
N ARG A 627 12.43 13.06 -15.38
CA ARG A 627 12.84 13.65 -16.66
C ARG A 627 13.24 15.10 -16.42
N MET A 628 14.48 15.43 -16.77
CA MET A 628 14.99 16.79 -16.61
C MET A 628 14.43 17.70 -17.71
N LYS A 629 14.13 18.97 -17.36
CA LYS A 629 13.72 19.98 -18.36
C LYS A 629 14.87 20.39 -19.26
N ASP A 630 16.09 20.38 -18.71
CA ASP A 630 17.32 20.67 -19.43
C ASP A 630 18.01 19.35 -19.81
N GLU A 631 18.90 19.37 -20.81
CA GLU A 631 19.70 18.21 -21.16
C GLU A 631 20.47 17.71 -19.92
N ILE A 632 20.42 16.39 -19.68
CA ILE A 632 21.22 15.76 -18.64
C ILE A 632 22.68 16.00 -18.96
N VAL A 633 23.37 16.73 -18.12
CA VAL A 633 24.79 16.95 -18.28
C VAL A 633 25.52 15.64 -17.96
N ASP A 634 26.35 15.16 -18.86
CA ASP A 634 27.11 13.90 -18.72
C ASP A 634 27.99 13.88 -17.45
N ASP A 635 28.25 15.03 -16.87
CA ASP A 635 29.06 15.22 -15.65
C ASP A 635 28.25 15.16 -14.34
N MET A 636 26.92 14.95 -14.37
CA MET A 636 26.14 14.76 -13.15
C MET A 636 26.54 13.42 -12.52
N GLY A 637 27.25 13.49 -11.40
CA GLY A 637 27.70 12.33 -10.66
C GLY A 637 26.53 11.60 -10.00
N ASN A 638 26.68 10.30 -9.73
CA ASN A 638 25.72 9.55 -8.93
C ASN A 638 25.78 10.03 -7.47
N GLY A 639 24.63 10.10 -6.82
CA GLY A 639 24.55 10.35 -5.40
C GLY A 639 24.47 11.80 -4.95
N GLU A 640 24.17 12.72 -5.85
CA GLU A 640 23.88 14.12 -5.51
C GLU A 640 22.53 14.29 -4.80
N SER A 641 22.28 15.47 -4.23
CA SER A 641 21.05 15.74 -3.50
C SER A 641 19.88 16.00 -4.44
N VAL A 642 18.74 15.45 -4.10
CA VAL A 642 17.47 15.66 -4.81
C VAL A 642 16.45 16.18 -3.81
N ASP A 643 15.75 17.24 -4.17
CA ASP A 643 14.74 17.89 -3.36
C ASP A 643 13.40 17.93 -4.12
N PHE A 644 12.31 17.67 -3.44
CA PHE A 644 10.95 17.81 -3.97
C PHE A 644 9.97 18.10 -2.84
N PRO A 645 8.84 18.78 -3.13
CA PRO A 645 7.82 19.07 -2.14
C PRO A 645 7.04 17.80 -1.79
N TYR A 646 7.43 17.13 -0.72
CA TYR A 646 6.79 15.90 -0.28
C TYR A 646 5.43 16.14 0.41
N ILE A 647 5.16 17.35 0.88
CA ILE A 647 3.86 17.83 1.32
C ILE A 647 3.66 19.23 0.70
N SER A 648 2.65 19.36 -0.12
CA SER A 648 2.25 20.64 -0.70
C SER A 648 0.74 20.81 -0.60
N MET A 649 0.31 21.95 -0.06
CA MET A 649 -1.10 22.33 0.05
C MET A 649 -1.21 23.82 -0.28
N GLU A 650 -2.07 24.18 -1.21
CA GLU A 650 -2.36 25.58 -1.52
C GLU A 650 -3.58 26.08 -0.78
N ASP A 651 -3.63 27.37 -0.54
CA ASP A 651 -4.79 28.09 0.00
C ASP A 651 -5.33 27.48 1.31
N VAL A 652 -4.44 27.14 2.25
CA VAL A 652 -4.76 26.60 3.57
C VAL A 652 -4.48 27.60 4.67
N ILE A 653 -5.07 27.39 5.84
CA ILE A 653 -4.79 28.20 7.04
C ILE A 653 -3.62 27.57 7.78
N VAL A 654 -2.54 28.31 7.94
CA VAL A 654 -1.34 27.87 8.67
C VAL A 654 -1.14 28.78 9.88
N LEU A 655 -1.15 28.18 11.07
CA LEU A 655 -0.91 28.92 12.30
C LEU A 655 0.46 28.57 12.91
N PRO A 656 1.14 29.54 13.53
CA PRO A 656 2.28 29.26 14.40
C PRO A 656 1.89 28.32 15.53
N ALA A 657 2.71 27.31 15.82
CA ALA A 657 2.40 26.31 16.84
C ALA A 657 2.10 26.91 18.24
N GLY A 658 2.72 28.05 18.58
CA GLY A 658 2.49 28.75 19.86
C GLY A 658 1.11 29.39 20.01
N MET A 659 0.30 29.41 18.95
CA MET A 659 -1.08 29.95 19.01
C MET A 659 -2.13 28.87 19.23
N ILE A 660 -1.72 27.60 19.22
CA ILE A 660 -2.61 26.46 19.33
C ILE A 660 -2.41 25.85 20.71
N TYR A 661 -3.50 25.71 21.42
CA TYR A 661 -3.55 25.18 22.77
C TYR A 661 -4.18 23.79 22.78
N GLU A 662 -3.66 22.92 23.64
CA GLU A 662 -4.16 21.56 23.82
C GLU A 662 -5.05 21.48 25.07
N GLU A 663 -6.19 20.84 24.93
CA GLU A 663 -7.05 20.49 26.04
C GLU A 663 -7.34 18.98 26.06
N LYS A 664 -7.15 18.38 27.23
CA LYS A 664 -7.48 16.96 27.42
C LYS A 664 -8.89 16.85 27.95
N ASP A 665 -9.70 16.02 27.31
CA ASP A 665 -11.03 15.69 27.83
C ASP A 665 -10.90 15.06 29.22
N ALA A 666 -11.56 15.66 30.22
CA ALA A 666 -11.53 15.18 31.60
C ALA A 666 -12.14 13.76 31.77
N MET A 667 -13.05 13.38 30.89
CA MET A 667 -13.74 12.07 30.90
C MET A 667 -13.05 11.04 30.00
N HIS A 668 -12.32 11.49 28.97
CA HIS A 668 -11.60 10.68 28.01
C HIS A 668 -10.18 11.22 27.84
N PRO A 669 -9.26 10.93 28.79
CA PRO A 669 -7.90 11.51 28.79
C PRO A 669 -7.06 11.21 27.53
N ASP A 670 -7.50 10.23 26.72
CA ASP A 670 -6.89 9.87 25.45
C ASP A 670 -7.36 10.76 24.29
N LYS A 671 -8.42 11.58 24.50
CA LYS A 671 -8.86 12.60 23.55
C LYS A 671 -8.19 13.93 23.86
N VAL A 672 -7.47 14.45 22.87
CA VAL A 672 -6.90 15.78 22.88
C VAL A 672 -7.72 16.63 21.91
N SER A 673 -8.19 17.78 22.38
CA SER A 673 -8.83 18.79 21.55
C SER A 673 -7.90 19.99 21.42
N TYR A 674 -7.87 20.59 20.24
CA TYR A 674 -7.09 21.78 19.98
C TYR A 674 -7.97 23.01 19.89
N PHE A 675 -7.50 24.15 20.40
CA PHE A 675 -8.22 25.40 20.31
C PHE A 675 -7.29 26.59 20.16
N VAL A 676 -7.85 27.69 19.71
CA VAL A 676 -7.21 29.01 19.61
C VAL A 676 -8.04 30.03 20.37
N TRP A 677 -7.42 31.14 20.77
CA TRP A 677 -8.15 32.26 21.31
C TRP A 677 -8.53 33.23 20.19
N LYS A 678 -9.82 33.28 19.86
CA LYS A 678 -10.38 34.21 18.86
C LYS A 678 -10.80 35.53 19.55
N ILE A 679 -10.50 36.64 18.92
CA ILE A 679 -10.86 37.97 19.42
C ILE A 679 -12.23 38.33 18.88
N GLU A 680 -13.21 38.51 19.75
CA GLU A 680 -14.56 38.97 19.43
C GLU A 680 -14.85 40.29 20.20
N GLY A 681 -14.74 41.44 19.53
CA GLY A 681 -14.84 42.73 20.16
C GLY A 681 -13.65 43.02 21.06
N ASP A 682 -13.89 43.10 22.39
CA ASP A 682 -12.86 43.26 23.42
C ASP A 682 -12.62 41.99 24.26
N HIS A 683 -13.16 40.82 23.81
CA HIS A 683 -13.11 39.55 24.51
C HIS A 683 -12.34 38.48 23.74
N LEU A 684 -11.76 37.55 24.47
CA LEU A 684 -11.18 36.31 23.92
C LEU A 684 -12.16 35.19 24.07
N VAL A 685 -12.49 34.54 22.94
CA VAL A 685 -13.36 33.38 22.88
C VAL A 685 -12.54 32.14 22.52
N LYS A 686 -12.75 31.05 23.25
CA LYS A 686 -12.14 29.77 22.97
C LYS A 686 -12.78 29.15 21.72
N GLN A 687 -12.01 29.04 20.64
CA GLN A 687 -12.46 28.46 19.39
C GLN A 687 -11.73 27.14 19.15
N TYR A 688 -12.46 26.04 19.10
CA TYR A 688 -11.90 24.73 18.79
C TYR A 688 -11.55 24.63 17.32
N VAL A 689 -10.43 23.96 17.04
CA VAL A 689 -9.90 23.77 15.69
C VAL A 689 -9.53 22.31 15.45
N LEU A 690 -9.71 21.87 14.22
CA LEU A 690 -9.23 20.56 13.76
C LEU A 690 -7.89 20.74 13.06
N LEU A 691 -6.89 19.98 13.48
CA LEU A 691 -5.54 19.97 12.92
C LEU A 691 -5.24 18.62 12.32
N ASP A 692 -4.31 18.57 11.38
CA ASP A 692 -3.60 17.35 11.06
C ASP A 692 -2.26 17.32 11.80
N ASP A 693 -2.12 16.38 12.74
CA ASP A 693 -0.91 16.22 13.56
C ASP A 693 0.26 15.60 12.77
N THR A 694 -0.01 14.99 11.63
CA THR A 694 1.00 14.36 10.78
C THR A 694 1.76 15.39 9.94
N LEU A 695 1.16 16.56 9.69
CA LEU A 695 1.76 17.64 8.96
C LEU A 695 2.73 18.44 9.87
N THR A 696 4.01 18.18 9.72
CA THR A 696 5.05 18.85 10.52
C THR A 696 5.84 19.83 9.66
N GLY A 697 5.83 21.11 10.02
CA GLY A 697 6.53 22.16 9.31
C GLY A 697 6.75 23.39 10.20
N ASN A 698 6.93 24.56 9.60
CA ASN A 698 7.10 25.84 10.31
C ASN A 698 5.81 26.36 10.95
N GLY A 699 4.70 25.62 10.87
CA GLY A 699 3.39 25.93 11.43
C GLY A 699 2.54 24.68 11.49
N LYS A 700 1.29 24.84 11.92
CA LYS A 700 0.27 23.79 11.92
C LYS A 700 -0.84 24.15 10.95
N VAL A 701 -1.20 23.21 10.08
CA VAL A 701 -2.32 23.38 9.15
C VAL A 701 -3.63 23.19 9.92
N VAL A 702 -4.49 24.20 9.86
CA VAL A 702 -5.83 24.15 10.44
C VAL A 702 -6.80 23.73 9.34
N LEU A 703 -7.40 22.55 9.51
CA LEU A 703 -8.33 21.96 8.56
C LEU A 703 -9.76 22.48 8.75
N PHE A 704 -10.14 22.82 9.98
CA PHE A 704 -11.50 23.27 10.30
C PHE A 704 -11.52 24.08 11.60
N GLY A 705 -12.52 25.01 11.75
CA GLY A 705 -12.80 25.71 12.99
C GLY A 705 -12.55 27.22 12.98
N ILE A 706 -11.74 27.72 12.04
CA ILE A 706 -11.52 29.16 11.82
C ILE A 706 -11.53 29.49 10.33
N GLU A 707 -11.75 30.77 10.02
CA GLU A 707 -11.85 31.28 8.66
C GLU A 707 -10.82 32.40 8.40
N SER A 708 -10.51 32.63 7.14
CA SER A 708 -9.70 33.78 6.75
C SER A 708 -10.41 35.06 7.12
N GLY A 709 -9.67 35.97 7.77
CA GLY A 709 -10.21 37.23 8.31
C GLY A 709 -10.54 37.17 9.80
N ASP A 710 -10.56 35.98 10.42
CA ASP A 710 -10.64 35.87 11.88
C ASP A 710 -9.42 36.56 12.53
N VAL A 711 -9.63 37.14 13.70
CA VAL A 711 -8.53 37.74 14.47
C VAL A 711 -8.28 36.90 15.72
N LEU A 712 -7.07 36.43 15.87
CA LEU A 712 -6.66 35.56 16.99
C LEU A 712 -5.72 36.34 17.94
N ALA A 713 -5.71 35.91 19.19
CA ALA A 713 -4.74 36.39 20.17
C ALA A 713 -3.44 35.56 20.07
N ARG A 714 -2.33 36.26 19.87
CA ARG A 714 -0.97 35.68 19.80
C ARG A 714 -0.16 36.08 21.02
N GLU A 715 0.41 35.12 21.73
CA GLU A 715 1.38 35.30 22.82
C GLU A 715 2.72 35.85 22.34
#